data_a866800715713d658d8f45dc90321a4e
#
_entry.id   a866800715713d658d8f45dc90321a4e
#
_cell.length_a   1.000
_cell.length_b   1.000
_cell.length_c   1.000
_cell.angle_alpha   90.00
_cell.angle_beta   90.00
_cell.angle_gamma   90.00
#
_symmetry.space_group_name_H-M   'P 1'
#
loop_
_entity.id
_entity.type
_entity.pdbx_description
1 polymer ?
#
loop_
_entity_poly.entity_id
_entity_poly.type
_entity_poly.pdbx_seq_one_letter_code
_entity_poly.pdbx_strand_id
1 'polypeptide(L)'
;MQKYKMPIRLRIMVCLIGMLLPMCMFAQQISVQGVVKDQTGETVIGASVVQKNTTNGTITGIDGDFSLNVPSDAVIVVSFVGYKSLEVPVKGQKQIMVTLSEDSEMLDEVVVIGYGTMKKSDLTGAVSSLGSKDIKDAPVSNLGQAIQGRISGVQVVDAGKPGDNVSIKIRGLGSINNCDPLVVIDGVPTDLGLSSLNMADVERLDVLKDASATAIYGSRGANGVVMITTKRGTEGKGKLSVSANCAFQNATNVPSLLNASQYADLSNDMMVNSGRNPNPNWANPSELGAGTDWMDELLRMGVMQNYTVSYSGGNEKSHYYVSGGFLDQSGTVRSVNYRRFTFQSNSDAQVLKWLKFSNNITFSTDTKDSGSYNIGDALKALPVLPVKNEDGSWSGPEGNSEWYGSIRNPIGPTQLNKSQTKGYNFLANLTAELTFTKWLKFKSTFGYDAKFWFIDNFTPKYNWKPIPTEETSRYKSDNKSFTYLWDNYFLFDHTFAEKHRVGVMAGSSAQWNENDYLNAQKNVFMFDNVHEMDNGQEMYAIGGSSNEWALLSYMARINYSYEDRYMLTATVRRDGSSRFGKKNRWGTFPSVSAAWRISQESWFPKNDVVNDLKIRAGYGVTGSQASVGNYSYLASYNTSVYPFGTTSGNQTALVSSTLANPYIHWEEVAQTNIGFNASLFNSRIVFSLDAYLKETRDMLVKASIPITSGFEDTTTTYTNAGKVRNQGLEMSLHTINLTGELGWETNVTATYNKNKIKDLNSAVPYYINQINNSYVTMLAKDYPINAFYGYVTDGLFQNQAEVDAHAVQPGAEPGDIRFRDLNNDGVINDSDRTVIGNPNPSWFFSMNNNLSYKGFELSVFLQGVAGNKIYNANNIDNVGMAAAYNQTTDVLNRWRGEGTSYSMPRAVFGDPNQNCRVSDRFVVDGSYLRVKNITLSYTFPKQWLQKLQIENARLSLSCENVATITGYSGFDPEVDINGIDLSRYPISRTFSVGLNFNF
;
A
#
# COMPACT_ATOMS: atom_id res chain seq x y z
N MET A 1 -62.45 29.90 18.21
CA MET A 1 -62.09 30.58 19.46
C MET A 1 -62.94 30.05 20.60
N GLN A 2 -62.45 29.11 21.38
CA GLN A 2 -63.06 28.76 22.65
C GLN A 2 -61.89 28.65 23.68
N LYS A 3 -61.92 29.60 24.63
CA LYS A 3 -61.00 29.64 25.76
C LYS A 3 -61.48 28.63 26.81
N TYR A 4 -60.74 27.52 26.99
CA TYR A 4 -60.91 26.67 28.15
C TYR A 4 -60.31 27.33 29.41
N LYS A 5 -61.18 27.73 30.31
CA LYS A 5 -60.79 28.16 31.69
C LYS A 5 -60.67 26.91 32.55
N MET A 6 -59.50 26.63 33.03
CA MET A 6 -59.23 25.60 34.02
C MET A 6 -59.92 25.90 35.35
N PRO A 7 -60.60 24.92 35.97
CA PRO A 7 -61.34 25.16 37.22
C PRO A 7 -60.39 25.43 38.41
N ILE A 8 -60.82 26.32 39.28
CA ILE A 8 -60.05 26.85 40.39
C ILE A 8 -59.51 25.78 41.35
N ARG A 9 -60.16 24.60 41.47
CA ARG A 9 -59.68 23.44 42.27
C ARG A 9 -58.40 22.85 41.74
N LEU A 10 -58.12 22.88 40.46
CA LEU A 10 -56.92 22.34 39.85
C LEU A 10 -55.73 23.32 40.02
N ARG A 11 -56.00 24.65 40.10
CA ARG A 11 -54.97 25.65 40.40
C ARG A 11 -54.47 25.59 41.85
N ILE A 12 -55.37 25.27 42.80
CA ILE A 12 -54.99 25.08 44.20
C ILE A 12 -54.19 23.82 44.43
N MET A 13 -54.50 22.73 43.70
CA MET A 13 -53.75 21.49 43.79
C MET A 13 -52.35 21.59 43.18
N VAL A 14 -52.14 22.34 42.10
CA VAL A 14 -50.81 22.60 41.49
C VAL A 14 -49.99 23.56 42.38
N CYS A 15 -50.62 24.51 43.06
CA CYS A 15 -49.92 25.35 44.04
C CYS A 15 -49.54 24.61 45.34
N LEU A 16 -50.37 23.66 45.80
CA LEU A 16 -50.04 22.84 46.97
C LEU A 16 -48.99 21.75 46.69
N ILE A 17 -48.89 21.23 45.48
CA ILE A 17 -47.79 20.32 45.03
C ILE A 17 -46.50 21.11 44.84
N GLY A 18 -46.54 22.38 44.43
CA GLY A 18 -45.37 23.27 44.33
C GLY A 18 -44.79 23.75 45.68
N MET A 19 -45.51 23.57 46.79
CA MET A 19 -45.04 23.96 48.14
C MET A 19 -44.47 22.77 48.95
N LEU A 20 -44.51 21.53 48.39
CA LEU A 20 -44.03 20.31 49.07
C LEU A 20 -42.67 19.80 48.57
N LEU A 21 -41.92 20.63 47.84
CA LEU A 21 -40.49 20.40 47.50
C LEU A 21 -39.74 21.72 47.64
N PRO A 22 -38.53 21.79 48.18
CA PRO A 22 -37.69 20.70 48.71
C PRO A 22 -37.19 20.98 50.14
N MET A 23 -37.23 20.00 50.98
CA MET A 23 -36.11 19.89 51.93
C MET A 23 -34.96 19.26 51.15
N CYS A 24 -34.27 20.06 50.37
CA CYS A 24 -32.94 19.69 49.86
C CYS A 24 -32.02 19.60 51.07
N MET A 25 -31.58 18.39 51.42
CA MET A 25 -30.38 18.18 52.19
C MET A 25 -29.26 18.97 51.53
N PHE A 26 -28.83 20.08 52.12
CA PHE A 26 -27.54 20.67 51.82
C PHE A 26 -26.47 19.67 52.25
N ALA A 27 -25.98 18.85 51.35
CA ALA A 27 -24.75 18.10 51.56
C ALA A 27 -23.68 19.10 51.93
N GLN A 28 -23.12 18.99 53.13
CA GLN A 28 -22.11 19.87 53.63
C GLN A 28 -20.86 19.76 52.72
N GLN A 29 -20.66 20.75 51.84
CA GLN A 29 -19.46 20.83 51.03
C GLN A 29 -18.26 21.05 51.94
N ILE A 30 -17.21 20.26 51.75
CA ILE A 30 -15.93 20.42 52.43
C ILE A 30 -14.85 20.74 51.40
N SER A 31 -13.92 21.60 51.77
CA SER A 31 -12.71 21.83 50.97
C SER A 31 -11.71 20.72 51.28
N VAL A 32 -11.47 19.88 50.28
CA VAL A 32 -10.47 18.80 50.30
C VAL A 32 -9.19 19.32 49.73
N GLN A 33 -8.14 19.27 50.48
CA GLN A 33 -6.78 19.57 50.06
C GLN A 33 -5.97 18.25 50.00
N GLY A 34 -5.04 18.15 49.08
CA GLY A 34 -4.21 16.95 49.02
C GLY A 34 -2.97 17.12 48.14
N VAL A 35 -2.15 16.10 48.13
CA VAL A 35 -0.95 16.04 47.29
C VAL A 35 -0.98 14.73 46.52
N VAL A 36 -0.73 14.82 45.21
CA VAL A 36 -0.61 13.68 44.32
C VAL A 36 0.87 13.40 44.10
N LYS A 37 1.29 12.17 44.41
CA LYS A 37 2.64 11.67 44.25
C LYS A 37 2.63 10.40 43.40
N ASP A 38 3.75 10.07 42.78
CA ASP A 38 3.98 8.76 42.20
C ASP A 38 4.52 7.72 43.22
N GLN A 39 4.77 6.49 42.77
CA GLN A 39 5.30 5.42 43.62
C GLN A 39 6.76 5.67 44.10
N THR A 40 7.49 6.57 43.39
CA THR A 40 8.85 6.97 43.79
C THR A 40 8.84 8.08 44.85
N GLY A 41 7.66 8.68 45.11
CA GLY A 41 7.46 9.78 46.03
C GLY A 41 7.61 11.16 45.39
N GLU A 42 7.81 11.22 44.07
CA GLU A 42 7.88 12.47 43.33
C GLU A 42 6.48 13.05 43.11
N THR A 43 6.36 14.37 43.10
CA THR A 43 5.06 15.04 42.98
C THR A 43 4.56 15.07 41.54
N VAL A 44 3.31 14.69 41.31
CA VAL A 44 2.71 14.67 39.98
C VAL A 44 2.06 16.00 39.67
N ILE A 45 2.70 16.81 38.84
CA ILE A 45 2.28 18.15 38.41
C ILE A 45 1.24 18.04 37.29
N GLY A 46 0.14 18.75 37.38
CA GLY A 46 -0.90 18.81 36.35
C GLY A 46 -1.83 17.59 36.33
N ALA A 47 -1.84 16.76 37.38
CA ALA A 47 -2.79 15.67 37.51
C ALA A 47 -4.22 16.22 37.62
N SER A 48 -5.16 15.65 36.89
CA SER A 48 -6.58 16.00 36.97
C SER A 48 -7.22 15.36 38.20
N VAL A 49 -7.87 16.13 39.01
CA VAL A 49 -8.64 15.73 40.23
C VAL A 49 -10.08 16.14 40.03
N VAL A 50 -10.97 15.20 39.76
CA VAL A 50 -12.38 15.49 39.41
C VAL A 50 -13.32 14.72 40.36
N GLN A 51 -14.38 15.35 40.79
CA GLN A 51 -15.45 14.65 41.50
C GLN A 51 -16.17 13.70 40.56
N LYS A 52 -16.24 12.43 40.91
CA LYS A 52 -16.82 11.36 40.07
C LYS A 52 -18.22 11.72 39.57
N ASN A 53 -18.47 11.52 38.29
CA ASN A 53 -19.74 11.84 37.60
C ASN A 53 -20.16 13.30 37.60
N THR A 54 -19.22 14.24 37.75
CA THR A 54 -19.47 15.68 37.67
C THR A 54 -18.38 16.39 36.89
N THR A 55 -18.59 17.66 36.57
CA THR A 55 -17.56 18.54 35.96
C THR A 55 -16.78 19.34 37.00
N ASN A 56 -17.02 19.12 38.30
CA ASN A 56 -16.33 19.78 39.36
C ASN A 56 -14.94 19.16 39.56
N GLY A 57 -13.89 19.87 39.18
CA GLY A 57 -12.50 19.37 39.20
C GLY A 57 -11.47 20.49 39.27
N THR A 58 -10.25 20.08 39.57
CA THR A 58 -9.05 20.91 39.60
C THR A 58 -7.86 20.15 39.03
N ILE A 59 -6.74 20.83 38.89
CA ILE A 59 -5.46 20.19 38.48
C ILE A 59 -4.43 20.44 39.60
N THR A 60 -3.48 19.51 39.77
CA THR A 60 -2.41 19.65 40.75
C THR A 60 -1.42 20.76 40.37
N GLY A 61 -0.95 21.50 41.37
CA GLY A 61 0.08 22.53 41.23
C GLY A 61 1.50 21.96 41.09
N ILE A 62 2.51 22.84 41.16
CA ILE A 62 3.93 22.49 40.98
C ILE A 62 4.42 21.52 42.10
N ASP A 63 3.88 21.60 43.29
CA ASP A 63 4.18 20.73 44.43
C ASP A 63 3.24 19.50 44.48
N GLY A 64 2.51 19.21 43.38
CA GLY A 64 1.51 18.14 43.29
C GLY A 64 0.28 18.39 44.16
N ASP A 65 0.12 19.59 44.73
CA ASP A 65 -0.97 19.99 45.60
C ASP A 65 -2.25 20.28 44.84
N PHE A 66 -3.41 19.99 45.45
CA PHE A 66 -4.72 20.35 44.91
C PHE A 66 -5.68 20.78 46.01
N SER A 67 -6.68 21.58 45.64
CA SER A 67 -7.80 21.93 46.49
C SER A 67 -9.10 21.85 45.70
N LEU A 68 -10.09 21.10 46.20
CA LEU A 68 -11.38 20.88 45.53
C LEU A 68 -12.52 20.87 46.56
N ASN A 69 -13.58 21.61 46.28
CA ASN A 69 -14.80 21.65 47.12
C ASN A 69 -15.76 20.56 46.66
N VAL A 70 -15.99 19.57 47.54
CA VAL A 70 -16.85 18.42 47.22
C VAL A 70 -17.74 18.04 48.42
N PRO A 71 -18.86 17.34 48.24
CA PRO A 71 -19.61 16.73 49.34
C PRO A 71 -18.73 15.78 50.17
N SER A 72 -19.01 15.68 51.48
CA SER A 72 -18.23 14.85 52.39
C SER A 72 -18.20 13.35 52.04
N ASP A 73 -19.17 12.86 51.30
CA ASP A 73 -19.32 11.49 50.81
C ASP A 73 -18.89 11.30 49.37
N ALA A 74 -18.35 12.33 48.74
CA ALA A 74 -17.90 12.27 47.32
C ALA A 74 -16.74 11.29 47.10
N VAL A 75 -16.65 10.81 45.88
CA VAL A 75 -15.46 10.09 45.36
C VAL A 75 -14.75 11.05 44.38
N ILE A 76 -13.48 11.27 44.56
CA ILE A 76 -12.63 11.97 43.58
C ILE A 76 -11.90 10.98 42.71
N VAL A 77 -11.81 11.28 41.42
CA VAL A 77 -11.02 10.53 40.43
C VAL A 77 -9.77 11.34 40.13
N VAL A 78 -8.62 10.77 40.41
CA VAL A 78 -7.32 11.40 40.13
C VAL A 78 -6.69 10.66 38.94
N SER A 79 -6.36 11.41 37.88
CA SER A 79 -5.81 10.86 36.64
C SER A 79 -4.69 11.76 36.10
N PHE A 80 -3.67 11.14 35.55
CA PHE A 80 -2.59 11.82 34.83
C PHE A 80 -2.08 10.95 33.68
N VAL A 81 -1.57 11.57 32.62
CA VAL A 81 -1.05 10.84 31.47
C VAL A 81 0.14 9.98 31.90
N GLY A 82 0.08 8.67 31.64
CA GLY A 82 1.10 7.70 32.05
C GLY A 82 0.86 7.07 33.42
N TYR A 83 -0.26 7.38 34.10
CA TYR A 83 -0.61 6.80 35.41
C TYR A 83 -2.02 6.21 35.38
N LYS A 84 -2.25 5.15 36.17
CA LYS A 84 -3.58 4.57 36.38
C LYS A 84 -4.48 5.55 37.11
N SER A 85 -5.67 5.79 36.56
CA SER A 85 -6.69 6.59 37.24
C SER A 85 -7.09 5.95 38.54
N LEU A 86 -7.07 6.71 39.64
CA LEU A 86 -7.38 6.20 40.95
C LEU A 86 -8.64 6.89 41.51
N GLU A 87 -9.60 6.07 41.95
CA GLU A 87 -10.81 6.57 42.64
C GLU A 87 -10.54 6.60 44.15
N VAL A 88 -10.67 7.77 44.72
CA VAL A 88 -10.43 8.00 46.16
C VAL A 88 -11.71 8.51 46.83
N PRO A 89 -12.33 7.72 47.71
CA PRO A 89 -13.50 8.21 48.49
C PRO A 89 -13.06 9.20 49.54
N VAL A 90 -13.69 10.37 49.55
CA VAL A 90 -13.34 11.48 50.43
C VAL A 90 -13.66 11.18 51.93
N LYS A 91 -14.76 10.53 52.20
CA LYS A 91 -15.19 10.10 53.55
C LYS A 91 -15.06 11.20 54.66
N GLY A 92 -15.33 12.46 54.32
CA GLY A 92 -15.23 13.58 55.23
C GLY A 92 -13.80 14.05 55.52
N GLN A 93 -12.75 13.48 54.92
CA GLN A 93 -11.36 13.85 55.10
C GLN A 93 -11.07 15.20 54.42
N LYS A 94 -10.42 16.12 55.11
CA LYS A 94 -10.02 17.43 54.60
C LYS A 94 -8.62 17.43 53.95
N GLN A 95 -7.82 16.41 54.28
CA GLN A 95 -6.51 16.20 53.65
C GLN A 95 -6.41 14.76 53.08
N ILE A 96 -6.03 14.64 51.83
CA ILE A 96 -5.92 13.36 51.12
C ILE A 96 -4.57 13.30 50.41
N MET A 97 -3.81 12.26 50.69
CA MET A 97 -2.58 11.96 49.95
C MET A 97 -2.89 10.86 48.93
N VAL A 98 -2.59 11.12 47.67
CA VAL A 98 -2.87 10.20 46.55
C VAL A 98 -1.55 9.75 45.96
N THR A 99 -1.35 8.43 45.89
CA THR A 99 -0.20 7.86 45.19
C THR A 99 -0.68 7.20 43.91
N LEU A 100 -0.30 7.74 42.75
CA LEU A 100 -0.60 7.18 41.46
C LEU A 100 0.45 6.11 41.11
N SER A 101 -0.03 4.99 40.63
CA SER A 101 0.83 3.96 40.02
C SER A 101 0.97 4.23 38.55
N GLU A 102 2.18 4.10 38.01
CA GLU A 102 2.42 4.17 36.58
C GLU A 102 1.52 3.20 35.82
N ASP A 103 0.97 3.69 34.75
CA ASP A 103 0.15 2.87 33.87
C ASP A 103 1.04 2.09 32.90
N SER A 104 1.32 0.84 33.26
CA SER A 104 2.04 -0.08 32.38
C SER A 104 1.18 -0.63 31.23
N GLU A 105 0.12 0.11 30.84
CA GLU A 105 -0.89 -0.30 29.85
C GLU A 105 -0.40 -0.45 28.40
N MET A 106 0.88 -0.49 28.09
CA MET A 106 1.34 -1.04 26.81
C MET A 106 0.95 -2.52 26.62
N LEU A 107 0.48 -3.20 27.68
CA LEU A 107 0.06 -4.61 27.64
C LEU A 107 -1.44 -4.83 27.46
N ASP A 108 -2.27 -3.82 27.64
CA ASP A 108 -3.73 -3.91 27.49
C ASP A 108 -4.26 -3.39 26.14
N GLU A 109 -3.36 -3.10 25.17
CA GLU A 109 -3.76 -2.77 23.81
C GLU A 109 -4.59 -3.92 23.21
N VAL A 110 -5.84 -3.61 22.84
CA VAL A 110 -6.76 -4.57 22.25
C VAL A 110 -6.58 -4.59 20.75
N VAL A 111 -6.28 -5.73 20.17
CA VAL A 111 -6.11 -5.95 18.73
C VAL A 111 -7.36 -6.60 18.16
N VAL A 112 -7.81 -6.13 16.99
CA VAL A 112 -8.86 -6.79 16.23
C VAL A 112 -8.23 -7.97 15.48
N ILE A 113 -8.75 -9.19 15.66
CA ILE A 113 -8.30 -10.37 14.94
C ILE A 113 -9.49 -11.11 14.37
N GLY A 114 -9.67 -10.97 13.07
CA GLY A 114 -10.80 -11.57 12.39
C GLY A 114 -12.13 -11.05 12.96
N TYR A 115 -12.94 -11.96 13.44
CA TYR A 115 -14.29 -11.69 13.93
C TYR A 115 -14.36 -11.35 15.43
N GLY A 116 -13.22 -11.08 16.09
CA GLY A 116 -13.15 -10.76 17.52
C GLY A 116 -12.02 -9.81 17.87
N THR A 117 -12.04 -9.37 19.13
CA THR A 117 -10.97 -8.54 19.71
C THR A 117 -10.23 -9.36 20.77
N MET A 118 -8.90 -9.22 20.83
CA MET A 118 -8.04 -9.87 21.84
C MET A 118 -7.07 -8.85 22.40
N LYS A 119 -6.66 -9.05 23.67
CA LYS A 119 -5.54 -8.27 24.21
C LYS A 119 -4.27 -8.64 23.45
N LYS A 120 -3.40 -7.66 23.21
CA LYS A 120 -2.10 -7.87 22.56
C LYS A 120 -1.23 -8.88 23.31
N SER A 121 -1.35 -8.89 24.63
CA SER A 121 -0.73 -9.90 25.51
C SER A 121 -1.13 -11.34 25.20
N ASP A 122 -2.39 -11.56 24.78
CA ASP A 122 -2.98 -12.91 24.58
C ASP A 122 -2.73 -13.45 23.18
N LEU A 123 -2.14 -12.64 22.29
CA LEU A 123 -1.87 -13.04 20.92
C LEU A 123 -0.86 -14.17 20.84
N THR A 124 -1.24 -15.24 20.16
CA THR A 124 -0.39 -16.39 19.84
C THR A 124 0.24 -16.27 18.44
N GLY A 125 -0.31 -15.43 17.57
CA GLY A 125 0.14 -15.18 16.19
C GLY A 125 0.99 -13.90 16.05
N ALA A 126 1.64 -13.75 14.87
CA ALA A 126 2.41 -12.57 14.50
C ALA A 126 1.47 -11.48 13.93
N VAL A 127 1.22 -10.46 14.72
CA VAL A 127 0.41 -9.28 14.33
C VAL A 127 1.20 -8.01 14.61
N SER A 128 1.20 -7.09 13.68
CA SER A 128 1.80 -5.77 13.84
C SER A 128 0.73 -4.70 13.67
N SER A 129 0.76 -3.68 14.51
CA SER A 129 -0.25 -2.63 14.57
C SER A 129 0.39 -1.25 14.42
N LEU A 130 -0.29 -0.35 13.71
CA LEU A 130 0.01 1.08 13.65
C LEU A 130 -1.21 1.85 14.15
N GLY A 131 -1.02 2.72 15.11
CA GLY A 131 -2.06 3.59 15.63
C GLY A 131 -2.23 4.87 14.81
N SER A 132 -3.28 5.64 15.13
CA SER A 132 -3.56 6.90 14.45
C SER A 132 -2.45 7.95 14.60
N LYS A 133 -1.64 7.91 15.68
CA LYS A 133 -0.47 8.78 15.85
C LYS A 133 0.58 8.51 14.76
N ASP A 134 0.93 7.24 14.54
CA ASP A 134 1.94 6.83 13.57
C ASP A 134 1.53 7.18 12.13
N ILE A 135 0.21 7.19 11.86
CA ILE A 135 -0.38 7.44 10.53
C ILE A 135 -0.50 8.94 10.25
N LYS A 136 -0.89 9.75 11.25
CA LYS A 136 -1.18 11.19 11.07
C LYS A 136 0.04 12.04 10.72
N ASP A 137 1.23 11.62 11.16
CA ASP A 137 2.46 12.38 10.95
C ASP A 137 3.07 12.17 9.56
N ALA A 138 2.46 11.33 8.72
CA ALA A 138 2.85 11.12 7.32
C ALA A 138 2.01 12.05 6.40
N PRO A 139 2.61 13.05 5.75
CA PRO A 139 1.91 13.97 4.85
C PRO A 139 1.69 13.36 3.46
N VAL A 140 1.13 12.15 3.41
CA VAL A 140 0.92 11.36 2.19
C VAL A 140 -0.56 11.29 1.83
N SER A 141 -0.86 11.09 0.54
CA SER A 141 -2.22 11.03 0.02
C SER A 141 -2.87 9.63 0.12
N ASN A 142 -2.05 8.59 0.32
CA ASN A 142 -2.47 7.19 0.30
C ASN A 142 -2.05 6.49 1.60
N LEU A 143 -3.00 5.77 2.22
CA LEU A 143 -2.75 5.01 3.44
C LEU A 143 -1.62 3.96 3.28
N GLY A 144 -1.47 3.38 2.09
CA GLY A 144 -0.38 2.43 1.83
C GLY A 144 1.01 3.05 1.92
N GLN A 145 1.17 4.31 1.52
CA GLN A 145 2.43 5.06 1.71
C GLN A 145 2.74 5.27 3.20
N ALA A 146 1.70 5.47 4.03
CA ALA A 146 1.86 5.69 5.46
C ALA A 146 2.38 4.45 6.21
N ILE A 147 2.15 3.24 5.71
CA ILE A 147 2.65 1.98 6.32
C ILE A 147 4.04 1.56 5.83
N GLN A 148 4.54 2.21 4.77
CA GLN A 148 5.82 1.88 4.15
C GLN A 148 6.97 1.98 5.15
N GLY A 149 7.73 0.87 5.33
CA GLY A 149 8.86 0.78 6.24
C GLY A 149 8.51 0.75 7.74
N ARG A 150 7.25 0.97 8.14
CA ARG A 150 6.86 1.02 9.57
C ARG A 150 6.53 -0.33 10.17
N ILE A 151 6.34 -1.35 9.34
CA ILE A 151 5.95 -2.70 9.76
C ILE A 151 6.99 -3.71 9.27
N SER A 152 7.57 -4.49 10.17
CA SER A 152 8.49 -5.58 9.81
C SER A 152 7.77 -6.65 8.97
N GLY A 153 8.47 -7.23 7.98
CA GLY A 153 7.90 -8.25 7.08
C GLY A 153 6.96 -7.72 6.01
N VAL A 154 6.76 -6.40 5.91
CA VAL A 154 5.89 -5.75 4.93
C VAL A 154 6.72 -4.90 3.98
N GLN A 155 6.71 -5.25 2.71
CA GLN A 155 7.25 -4.45 1.62
C GLN A 155 6.11 -3.67 0.97
N VAL A 156 6.30 -2.37 0.80
CA VAL A 156 5.37 -1.49 0.08
C VAL A 156 6.13 -0.84 -1.05
N VAL A 157 5.62 -0.93 -2.26
CA VAL A 157 6.16 -0.27 -3.45
C VAL A 157 5.14 0.76 -3.93
N ASP A 158 5.58 2.02 -3.98
CA ASP A 158 4.76 3.13 -4.43
C ASP A 158 5.06 3.45 -5.90
N ALA A 159 4.02 3.52 -6.73
CA ALA A 159 4.15 3.93 -8.13
C ALA A 159 4.46 5.43 -8.31
N GLY A 160 4.31 6.25 -7.26
CA GLY A 160 4.55 7.70 -7.27
C GLY A 160 3.48 8.53 -7.97
N LYS A 161 2.59 7.94 -8.74
CA LYS A 161 1.56 8.63 -9.52
C LYS A 161 0.33 8.95 -8.64
N PRO A 162 -0.19 10.20 -8.69
CA PRO A 162 -1.39 10.59 -7.96
C PRO A 162 -2.59 9.66 -8.21
N GLY A 163 -3.22 9.20 -7.13
CA GLY A 163 -4.40 8.33 -7.19
C GLY A 163 -4.13 6.85 -7.52
N ASP A 164 -2.88 6.43 -7.73
CA ASP A 164 -2.54 5.02 -7.87
C ASP A 164 -2.49 4.31 -6.52
N ASN A 165 -2.76 3.01 -6.54
CA ASN A 165 -2.59 2.17 -5.37
C ASN A 165 -1.12 1.77 -5.22
N VAL A 166 -0.71 1.55 -3.99
CA VAL A 166 0.57 0.93 -3.67
C VAL A 166 0.48 -0.59 -3.79
N SER A 167 1.58 -1.24 -4.14
CA SER A 167 1.72 -2.69 -4.06
C SER A 167 2.25 -3.08 -2.68
N ILE A 168 1.55 -3.99 -2.01
CA ILE A 168 1.93 -4.48 -0.66
C ILE A 168 2.26 -5.95 -0.74
N LYS A 169 3.40 -6.36 -0.18
CA LYS A 169 3.80 -7.77 -0.08
C LYS A 169 4.16 -8.10 1.36
N ILE A 170 3.63 -9.23 1.85
CA ILE A 170 3.86 -9.69 3.23
C ILE A 170 4.68 -10.98 3.17
N ARG A 171 5.89 -10.94 3.76
CA ARG A 171 6.82 -12.07 3.81
C ARG A 171 7.21 -12.60 2.42
N GLY A 172 7.47 -11.66 1.49
CA GLY A 172 7.96 -11.95 0.14
C GLY A 172 6.89 -12.48 -0.82
N LEU A 173 7.34 -12.84 -2.04
CA LEU A 173 6.49 -13.36 -3.11
C LEU A 173 6.15 -14.83 -2.87
N GLY A 174 4.89 -15.14 -2.68
CA GLY A 174 4.41 -16.51 -2.54
C GLY A 174 4.02 -17.17 -3.86
N SER A 175 3.68 -16.39 -4.88
CA SER A 175 3.22 -16.86 -6.19
C SER A 175 3.77 -15.97 -7.29
N ILE A 176 3.76 -16.45 -8.52
CA ILE A 176 4.04 -15.65 -9.72
C ILE A 176 2.84 -14.79 -10.15
N ASN A 177 1.70 -15.07 -9.57
CA ASN A 177 0.43 -14.38 -9.83
C ASN A 177 0.20 -13.26 -8.81
N ASN A 178 -1.07 -12.97 -8.47
CA ASN A 178 -1.39 -11.97 -7.47
C ASN A 178 -0.90 -12.37 -6.06
N CYS A 179 -0.02 -11.55 -5.48
CA CYS A 179 0.51 -11.69 -4.13
C CYS A 179 0.04 -10.59 -3.18
N ASP A 180 -0.96 -9.77 -3.55
CA ASP A 180 -1.47 -8.70 -2.70
C ASP A 180 -2.21 -9.28 -1.49
N PRO A 181 -2.06 -8.66 -0.30
CA PRO A 181 -2.80 -9.06 0.87
C PRO A 181 -4.28 -8.70 0.75
N LEU A 182 -5.12 -9.40 1.50
CA LEU A 182 -6.51 -9.03 1.65
C LEU A 182 -6.63 -7.73 2.45
N VAL A 183 -7.37 -6.76 1.93
CA VAL A 183 -7.75 -5.55 2.68
C VAL A 183 -9.11 -5.80 3.34
N VAL A 184 -9.21 -5.50 4.63
CA VAL A 184 -10.45 -5.60 5.42
C VAL A 184 -10.70 -4.26 6.09
N ILE A 185 -11.82 -3.61 5.78
CA ILE A 185 -12.20 -2.32 6.38
C ILE A 185 -13.40 -2.55 7.29
N ASP A 186 -13.25 -2.25 8.58
CA ASP A 186 -14.27 -2.44 9.62
C ASP A 186 -14.95 -3.83 9.59
N GLY A 187 -14.16 -4.86 9.25
CA GLY A 187 -14.61 -6.25 9.18
C GLY A 187 -15.11 -6.71 7.81
N VAL A 188 -15.23 -5.83 6.81
CA VAL A 188 -15.63 -6.20 5.45
C VAL A 188 -14.40 -6.40 4.57
N PRO A 189 -14.17 -7.61 4.04
CA PRO A 189 -13.18 -7.86 3.01
C PRO A 189 -13.54 -7.11 1.72
N THR A 190 -12.64 -6.27 1.24
CA THR A 190 -12.89 -5.40 0.08
C THR A 190 -11.72 -5.44 -0.89
N ASP A 191 -11.99 -5.12 -2.16
CA ASP A 191 -10.98 -4.84 -3.17
C ASP A 191 -10.83 -3.31 -3.40
N LEU A 192 -11.36 -2.49 -2.48
CA LEU A 192 -11.11 -1.05 -2.45
C LEU A 192 -9.62 -0.77 -2.29
N GLY A 193 -9.09 0.06 -3.18
CA GLY A 193 -7.72 0.54 -3.04
C GLY A 193 -7.55 1.41 -1.79
N LEU A 194 -6.39 1.31 -1.16
CA LEU A 194 -6.06 2.15 0.00
C LEU A 194 -6.06 3.65 -0.33
N SER A 195 -5.92 3.99 -1.61
CA SER A 195 -6.05 5.36 -2.12
C SER A 195 -7.47 5.93 -2.02
N SER A 196 -8.51 5.09 -1.87
CA SER A 196 -9.92 5.52 -1.74
C SER A 196 -10.29 5.98 -0.33
N LEU A 197 -9.45 5.69 0.68
CA LEU A 197 -9.69 6.04 2.08
C LEU A 197 -9.05 7.37 2.46
N ASN A 198 -9.71 8.11 3.36
CA ASN A 198 -9.10 9.25 4.00
C ASN A 198 -8.30 8.80 5.25
N MET A 199 -7.00 9.09 5.27
CA MET A 199 -6.12 8.73 6.40
C MET A 199 -6.59 9.32 7.73
N ALA A 200 -7.22 10.49 7.70
CA ALA A 200 -7.74 11.14 8.89
C ALA A 200 -8.86 10.35 9.58
N ASP A 201 -9.54 9.46 8.85
CA ASP A 201 -10.62 8.61 9.36
C ASP A 201 -10.13 7.28 9.95
N VAL A 202 -8.84 6.96 9.76
CA VAL A 202 -8.27 5.70 10.25
C VAL A 202 -7.88 5.84 11.74
N GLU A 203 -8.37 4.93 12.56
CA GLU A 203 -8.00 4.81 13.97
C GLU A 203 -6.77 3.93 14.11
N ARG A 204 -6.75 2.80 13.37
CA ARG A 204 -5.74 1.78 13.50
C ARG A 204 -5.64 0.93 12.26
N LEU A 205 -4.43 0.44 12.01
CA LEU A 205 -4.12 -0.53 10.96
C LEU A 205 -3.39 -1.71 11.59
N ASP A 206 -3.91 -2.92 11.39
CA ASP A 206 -3.34 -4.18 11.85
C ASP A 206 -2.95 -5.05 10.68
N VAL A 207 -1.72 -5.59 10.68
CA VAL A 207 -1.26 -6.52 9.65
C VAL A 207 -1.09 -7.90 10.25
N LEU A 208 -1.89 -8.84 9.75
CA LEU A 208 -1.83 -10.25 10.10
C LEU A 208 -0.86 -10.94 9.14
N LYS A 209 0.24 -11.47 9.67
CA LYS A 209 1.37 -11.95 8.86
C LYS A 209 1.52 -13.46 8.81
N ASP A 210 1.00 -14.19 9.80
CA ASP A 210 1.12 -15.64 9.87
C ASP A 210 -0.21 -16.37 9.65
N ALA A 211 -0.13 -17.65 9.30
CA ALA A 211 -1.30 -18.46 9.00
C ALA A 211 -2.23 -18.65 10.22
N SER A 212 -1.73 -18.54 11.45
CA SER A 212 -2.59 -18.69 12.64
C SER A 212 -3.50 -17.50 12.83
N ALA A 213 -3.02 -16.29 12.49
CA ALA A 213 -3.81 -15.07 12.51
C ALA A 213 -4.73 -14.95 11.28
N THR A 214 -4.26 -15.37 10.08
CA THR A 214 -4.97 -15.19 8.81
C THR A 214 -5.93 -16.34 8.46
N ALA A 215 -5.81 -17.53 9.08
CA ALA A 215 -6.64 -18.70 8.78
C ALA A 215 -8.15 -18.42 8.90
N ILE A 216 -8.54 -17.49 9.76
CA ILE A 216 -9.95 -17.09 9.92
C ILE A 216 -10.52 -16.42 8.65
N TYR A 217 -9.66 -15.81 7.80
CA TYR A 217 -10.00 -15.26 6.49
C TYR A 217 -9.86 -16.29 5.37
N GLY A 218 -9.37 -17.51 5.68
CA GLY A 218 -9.29 -18.67 4.80
C GLY A 218 -8.58 -18.40 3.50
N SER A 219 -9.26 -18.69 2.40
CA SER A 219 -8.72 -18.59 1.04
C SER A 219 -8.38 -17.17 0.57
N ARG A 220 -8.85 -16.15 1.25
CA ARG A 220 -8.49 -14.76 0.96
C ARG A 220 -7.28 -14.28 1.78
N GLY A 221 -6.91 -14.98 2.86
CA GLY A 221 -5.83 -14.60 3.78
C GLY A 221 -4.45 -15.18 3.46
N ALA A 222 -4.25 -15.89 2.36
CA ALA A 222 -3.00 -16.59 2.02
C ALA A 222 -1.77 -15.68 1.89
N ASN A 223 -1.97 -14.47 1.39
CA ASN A 223 -0.92 -13.46 1.22
C ASN A 223 -0.80 -12.49 2.40
N GLY A 224 -1.49 -12.78 3.52
CA GLY A 224 -1.63 -11.89 4.66
C GLY A 224 -2.89 -11.04 4.59
N VAL A 225 -3.18 -10.32 5.67
CA VAL A 225 -4.37 -9.47 5.77
C VAL A 225 -3.97 -8.10 6.34
N VAL A 226 -4.44 -7.04 5.70
CA VAL A 226 -4.34 -5.66 6.17
C VAL A 226 -5.72 -5.25 6.68
N MET A 227 -5.84 -5.12 8.00
CA MET A 227 -7.08 -4.73 8.65
C MET A 227 -7.05 -3.24 8.98
N ILE A 228 -8.07 -2.52 8.55
CA ILE A 228 -8.23 -1.10 8.80
C ILE A 228 -9.46 -0.92 9.68
N THR A 229 -9.25 -0.30 10.84
CA THR A 229 -10.33 0.12 11.73
C THR A 229 -10.48 1.63 11.60
N THR A 230 -11.67 2.07 11.24
CA THR A 230 -11.98 3.49 11.15
C THR A 230 -12.43 4.05 12.50
N LYS A 231 -12.28 5.37 12.68
CA LYS A 231 -12.62 6.08 13.91
C LYS A 231 -14.09 5.94 14.27
N ARG A 232 -14.36 5.84 15.55
CA ARG A 232 -15.71 5.76 16.14
C ARG A 232 -15.92 6.91 17.12
N GLY A 233 -17.17 7.18 17.43
CA GLY A 233 -17.52 8.08 18.52
C GLY A 233 -17.09 7.49 19.88
N THR A 234 -16.75 8.37 20.80
CA THR A 234 -16.47 8.06 22.20
C THR A 234 -17.50 8.73 23.10
N GLU A 235 -17.71 8.17 24.28
CA GLU A 235 -18.57 8.80 25.30
C GLU A 235 -18.03 10.19 25.66
N GLY A 236 -18.91 11.18 25.70
CA GLY A 236 -18.59 12.56 26.08
C GLY A 236 -19.23 13.60 25.18
N LYS A 237 -18.81 14.87 25.37
CA LYS A 237 -19.27 16.00 24.55
C LYS A 237 -18.83 15.78 23.08
N GLY A 238 -19.66 16.27 22.16
CA GLY A 238 -19.29 16.28 20.75
C GLY A 238 -18.02 17.06 20.48
N LYS A 239 -17.11 16.50 19.71
CA LYS A 239 -15.82 17.09 19.30
C LYS A 239 -15.82 17.33 17.79
N LEU A 240 -15.57 18.57 17.41
CA LEU A 240 -15.34 18.95 16.02
C LEU A 240 -13.83 19.01 15.76
N SER A 241 -13.37 18.29 14.75
CA SER A 241 -11.97 18.33 14.31
C SER A 241 -11.88 18.82 12.88
N VAL A 242 -10.96 19.74 12.62
CA VAL A 242 -10.68 20.31 11.30
C VAL A 242 -9.20 20.14 11.01
N SER A 243 -8.87 19.55 9.90
CA SER A 243 -7.49 19.45 9.41
C SER A 243 -7.34 20.00 8.00
N ALA A 244 -6.26 20.72 7.76
CA ALA A 244 -5.88 21.26 6.47
C ALA A 244 -4.40 20.98 6.22
N ASN A 245 -4.08 20.43 5.07
CA ASN A 245 -2.69 20.18 4.66
C ASN A 245 -2.49 20.69 3.22
N CYS A 246 -1.41 21.43 3.00
CA CYS A 246 -0.99 21.90 1.69
C CYS A 246 0.45 21.45 1.45
N ALA A 247 0.74 20.88 0.28
CA ALA A 247 2.06 20.37 -0.05
C ALA A 247 2.49 20.73 -1.47
N PHE A 248 3.80 20.93 -1.63
CA PHE A 248 4.48 21.21 -2.90
C PHE A 248 5.39 20.03 -3.24
N GLN A 249 5.26 19.53 -4.46
CA GLN A 249 5.89 18.30 -4.91
C GLN A 249 6.78 18.57 -6.12
N ASN A 250 8.07 18.17 -6.04
CA ASN A 250 9.01 18.27 -7.14
C ASN A 250 9.59 16.88 -7.44
N ALA A 251 9.70 16.53 -8.71
CA ALA A 251 10.36 15.31 -9.14
C ALA A 251 11.82 15.27 -8.68
N THR A 252 12.31 14.09 -8.30
CA THR A 252 13.71 13.89 -7.87
C THR A 252 14.41 12.89 -8.77
N ASN A 253 15.74 12.93 -8.78
CA ASN A 253 16.60 11.97 -9.48
C ASN A 253 16.28 11.84 -10.98
N VAL A 254 16.02 12.99 -11.63
CA VAL A 254 15.84 13.01 -13.09
C VAL A 254 17.17 12.67 -13.76
N PRO A 255 17.24 11.66 -14.65
CA PRO A 255 18.47 11.33 -15.37
C PRO A 255 19.01 12.51 -16.16
N SER A 256 20.33 12.71 -16.12
CA SER A 256 20.99 13.75 -16.90
C SER A 256 21.12 13.33 -18.35
N LEU A 257 20.48 14.03 -19.26
CA LEU A 257 20.50 13.76 -20.70
C LEU A 257 21.51 14.64 -21.44
N LEU A 258 21.87 14.23 -22.65
CA LEU A 258 22.70 15.06 -23.54
C LEU A 258 21.94 16.31 -23.97
N ASN A 259 22.62 17.41 -24.04
CA ASN A 259 22.15 18.61 -24.69
C ASN A 259 22.33 18.52 -26.23
N ALA A 260 21.83 19.52 -27.00
CA ALA A 260 21.85 19.46 -28.46
C ALA A 260 23.28 19.36 -29.04
N SER A 261 24.24 20.11 -28.49
CA SER A 261 25.64 20.04 -28.88
C SER A 261 26.27 18.66 -28.65
N GLN A 262 26.07 18.11 -27.47
CA GLN A 262 26.58 16.77 -27.09
C GLN A 262 25.92 15.65 -27.89
N TYR A 263 24.61 15.77 -28.14
CA TYR A 263 23.91 14.80 -28.97
C TYR A 263 24.40 14.79 -30.42
N ALA A 264 24.63 15.97 -31.00
CA ALA A 264 25.16 16.10 -32.37
C ALA A 264 26.55 15.47 -32.50
N ASP A 265 27.45 15.68 -31.51
CA ASP A 265 28.78 15.04 -31.46
C ASP A 265 28.65 13.51 -31.40
N LEU A 266 27.77 13.01 -30.56
CA LEU A 266 27.50 11.58 -30.46
C LEU A 266 26.94 10.99 -31.77
N SER A 267 25.95 11.67 -32.38
CA SER A 267 25.30 11.23 -33.60
C SER A 267 26.31 11.19 -34.77
N ASN A 268 27.21 12.20 -34.85
CA ASN A 268 28.27 12.20 -35.85
C ASN A 268 29.21 11.00 -35.68
N ASP A 269 29.68 10.70 -34.47
CA ASP A 269 30.46 9.48 -34.20
C ASP A 269 29.70 8.21 -34.58
N MET A 270 28.42 8.11 -34.22
CA MET A 270 27.56 6.95 -34.48
C MET A 270 27.41 6.70 -36.01
N MET A 271 27.22 7.77 -36.81
CA MET A 271 27.14 7.67 -38.27
C MET A 271 28.47 7.25 -38.87
N VAL A 272 29.57 7.87 -38.48
CA VAL A 272 30.94 7.57 -38.98
C VAL A 272 31.31 6.13 -38.69
N ASN A 273 31.10 5.66 -37.44
CA ASN A 273 31.39 4.26 -37.05
C ASN A 273 30.52 3.22 -37.79
N SER A 274 29.41 3.66 -38.35
CA SER A 274 28.49 2.81 -39.12
C SER A 274 28.73 2.87 -40.60
N GLY A 275 29.76 3.61 -41.06
CA GLY A 275 30.02 3.86 -42.48
C GLY A 275 28.95 4.72 -43.15
N ARG A 276 28.22 5.54 -42.40
CA ARG A 276 27.12 6.40 -42.89
C ARG A 276 27.54 7.86 -42.88
N ASN A 277 26.78 8.71 -43.59
CA ASN A 277 27.04 10.15 -43.60
C ASN A 277 26.45 10.83 -42.39
N PRO A 278 27.22 11.63 -41.60
CA PRO A 278 26.71 12.52 -40.59
C PRO A 278 25.73 13.54 -41.15
N ASN A 279 24.88 14.09 -40.27
CA ASN A 279 23.97 15.19 -40.67
C ASN A 279 24.77 16.46 -40.99
N PRO A 280 24.68 17.02 -42.20
CA PRO A 280 25.43 18.22 -42.57
C PRO A 280 25.14 19.43 -41.68
N ASN A 281 23.90 19.53 -41.14
CA ASN A 281 23.50 20.62 -40.25
C ASN A 281 24.17 20.54 -38.87
N TRP A 282 24.82 19.41 -38.55
CA TRP A 282 25.51 19.17 -37.26
C TRP A 282 27.03 19.12 -37.42
N ALA A 283 27.58 19.62 -38.54
CA ALA A 283 29.01 19.65 -38.78
C ALA A 283 29.78 20.39 -37.67
N ASN A 284 29.15 21.44 -37.08
CA ASN A 284 29.68 22.19 -35.93
C ASN A 284 28.76 22.00 -34.70
N PRO A 285 28.90 20.90 -33.96
CA PRO A 285 28.00 20.62 -32.84
C PRO A 285 27.87 21.73 -31.79
N SER A 286 28.96 22.46 -31.55
CA SER A 286 28.99 23.56 -30.55
C SER A 286 28.04 24.74 -30.86
N GLU A 287 27.64 24.92 -32.12
CA GLU A 287 26.71 25.97 -32.53
C GLU A 287 25.28 25.72 -32.14
N LEU A 288 24.91 24.46 -31.85
CA LEU A 288 23.55 24.05 -31.48
C LEU A 288 23.17 24.40 -30.03
N GLY A 289 24.17 24.73 -29.19
CA GLY A 289 23.93 25.10 -27.79
C GLY A 289 23.26 24.00 -26.93
N ALA A 290 22.42 24.43 -26.02
CA ALA A 290 21.76 23.53 -25.10
C ALA A 290 20.58 22.75 -25.74
N GLY A 291 19.83 23.41 -26.64
CA GLY A 291 18.61 22.82 -27.23
C GLY A 291 17.48 22.67 -26.22
N THR A 292 16.61 21.68 -26.43
CA THR A 292 15.41 21.42 -25.63
C THR A 292 15.68 20.38 -24.54
N ASP A 293 15.42 20.72 -23.27
CA ASP A 293 15.33 19.76 -22.18
C ASP A 293 13.89 19.23 -22.10
N TRP A 294 13.64 18.07 -22.71
CA TRP A 294 12.33 17.46 -22.79
C TRP A 294 11.80 16.99 -21.43
N MET A 295 12.69 16.69 -20.47
CA MET A 295 12.28 16.30 -19.13
C MET A 295 11.79 17.52 -18.33
N ASP A 296 12.47 18.66 -18.41
CA ASP A 296 12.02 19.91 -17.77
C ASP A 296 10.70 20.40 -18.38
N GLU A 297 10.49 20.25 -19.68
CA GLU A 297 9.24 20.56 -20.35
C GLU A 297 8.08 19.62 -19.93
N LEU A 298 8.35 18.36 -19.64
CA LEU A 298 7.34 17.39 -19.22
C LEU A 298 6.99 17.54 -17.74
N LEU A 299 7.97 17.86 -16.91
CA LEU A 299 7.82 17.95 -15.47
C LEU A 299 7.30 19.32 -15.02
N ARG A 300 6.72 19.35 -13.85
CA ARG A 300 6.25 20.59 -13.18
C ARG A 300 6.26 20.42 -11.67
N MET A 301 6.21 21.51 -10.95
CA MET A 301 5.88 21.47 -9.54
C MET A 301 4.41 21.08 -9.36
N GLY A 302 4.16 19.95 -8.63
CA GLY A 302 2.83 19.54 -8.23
C GLY A 302 2.38 20.21 -6.93
N VAL A 303 1.07 20.39 -6.78
CA VAL A 303 0.46 20.93 -5.56
C VAL A 303 -0.56 19.93 -5.04
N MET A 304 -0.54 19.63 -3.74
CA MET A 304 -1.52 18.80 -3.08
C MET A 304 -2.19 19.57 -1.95
N GLN A 305 -3.51 19.52 -1.91
CA GLN A 305 -4.34 20.11 -0.86
C GLN A 305 -5.26 19.04 -0.30
N ASN A 306 -5.27 18.88 1.02
CA ASN A 306 -6.11 17.89 1.71
C ASN A 306 -6.81 18.53 2.90
N TYR A 307 -8.13 18.50 2.88
CA TYR A 307 -9.00 19.09 3.91
C TYR A 307 -9.91 18.02 4.49
N THR A 308 -10.02 17.97 5.81
CA THR A 308 -10.92 17.05 6.50
C THR A 308 -11.63 17.75 7.62
N VAL A 309 -12.94 17.52 7.71
CA VAL A 309 -13.76 17.95 8.84
C VAL A 309 -14.44 16.72 9.41
N SER A 310 -14.35 16.53 10.73
CA SER A 310 -15.01 15.39 11.38
C SER A 310 -15.68 15.83 12.68
N TYR A 311 -16.78 15.14 13.01
CA TYR A 311 -17.53 15.34 14.24
C TYR A 311 -17.79 13.99 14.91
N SER A 312 -17.44 13.87 16.18
CA SER A 312 -17.58 12.65 16.96
C SER A 312 -18.16 12.93 18.33
N GLY A 313 -18.92 11.97 18.86
CA GLY A 313 -19.48 12.07 20.20
C GLY A 313 -20.28 10.84 20.57
N GLY A 314 -20.89 10.86 21.75
CA GLY A 314 -21.72 9.75 22.18
C GLY A 314 -22.12 9.82 23.64
N ASN A 315 -22.91 8.84 24.05
CA ASN A 315 -23.31 8.60 25.43
C ASN A 315 -23.21 7.10 25.73
N GLU A 316 -23.55 6.66 26.94
CA GLU A 316 -23.51 5.23 27.34
C GLU A 316 -24.22 4.27 26.37
N LYS A 317 -25.17 4.74 25.55
CA LYS A 317 -26.00 3.88 24.68
C LYS A 317 -25.73 4.04 23.19
N SER A 318 -25.15 5.16 22.78
CA SER A 318 -24.92 5.43 21.35
C SER A 318 -23.68 6.27 21.12
N HIS A 319 -22.93 5.90 20.10
CA HIS A 319 -21.76 6.63 19.65
C HIS A 319 -21.88 6.91 18.15
N TYR A 320 -21.31 8.03 17.73
CA TYR A 320 -21.31 8.43 16.32
C TYR A 320 -20.01 9.14 15.93
N TYR A 321 -19.59 8.91 14.73
CA TYR A 321 -18.50 9.59 14.05
C TYR A 321 -18.94 9.91 12.61
N VAL A 322 -18.77 11.14 12.18
CA VAL A 322 -19.04 11.56 10.80
C VAL A 322 -17.90 12.42 10.32
N SER A 323 -17.42 12.18 9.10
CA SER A 323 -16.38 13.01 8.49
C SER A 323 -16.65 13.26 7.01
N GLY A 324 -16.11 14.38 6.52
CA GLY A 324 -16.00 14.73 5.12
C GLY A 324 -14.57 15.14 4.80
N GLY A 325 -14.02 14.60 3.71
CA GLY A 325 -12.67 14.89 3.25
C GLY A 325 -12.63 15.29 1.78
N PHE A 326 -11.73 16.20 1.44
CA PHE A 326 -11.47 16.63 0.07
C PHE A 326 -9.96 16.67 -0.17
N LEU A 327 -9.51 15.96 -1.21
CA LEU A 327 -8.13 15.92 -1.69
C LEU A 327 -8.11 16.41 -3.15
N ASP A 328 -7.24 17.37 -3.44
CA ASP A 328 -6.89 17.80 -4.80
C ASP A 328 -5.37 17.77 -4.95
N GLN A 329 -4.88 16.97 -5.88
CA GLN A 329 -3.45 16.74 -6.10
C GLN A 329 -3.13 16.85 -7.60
N SER A 330 -2.31 17.82 -7.97
CA SER A 330 -1.65 17.84 -9.26
C SER A 330 -0.33 17.08 -9.21
N GLY A 331 -0.09 16.23 -10.20
CA GLY A 331 1.15 15.45 -10.30
C GLY A 331 2.33 16.28 -10.77
N THR A 332 3.53 15.70 -10.59
CA THR A 332 4.79 16.29 -11.08
C THR A 332 4.99 16.15 -12.59
N VAL A 333 4.20 15.28 -13.25
CA VAL A 333 4.12 15.22 -14.71
C VAL A 333 2.89 16.02 -15.18
N ARG A 334 3.05 16.79 -16.26
CA ARG A 334 1.96 17.62 -16.82
C ARG A 334 0.72 16.77 -17.13
N SER A 335 -0.47 17.36 -16.94
CA SER A 335 -1.78 16.74 -17.20
C SER A 335 -2.13 15.53 -16.33
N VAL A 336 -1.32 15.21 -15.32
CA VAL A 336 -1.68 14.22 -14.31
C VAL A 336 -2.29 14.94 -13.12
N ASN A 337 -3.54 14.61 -12.78
CA ASN A 337 -4.23 15.18 -11.62
C ASN A 337 -5.10 14.11 -10.96
N TYR A 338 -5.31 14.26 -9.66
CA TYR A 338 -6.19 13.40 -8.88
C TYR A 338 -7.01 14.25 -7.91
N ARG A 339 -8.32 14.06 -7.94
CA ARG A 339 -9.24 14.71 -7.02
C ARG A 339 -10.13 13.67 -6.38
N ARG A 340 -10.30 13.75 -5.05
CA ARG A 340 -11.12 12.80 -4.30
C ARG A 340 -11.95 13.54 -3.25
N PHE A 341 -13.22 13.15 -3.16
CA PHE A 341 -14.09 13.48 -2.04
C PHE A 341 -14.38 12.19 -1.26
N THR A 342 -14.36 12.25 0.08
CA THR A 342 -14.68 11.13 0.96
C THR A 342 -15.73 11.52 1.98
N PHE A 343 -16.58 10.57 2.33
CA PHE A 343 -17.54 10.68 3.40
C PHE A 343 -17.51 9.39 4.24
N GLN A 344 -17.38 9.52 5.55
CA GLN A 344 -17.40 8.42 6.51
C GLN A 344 -18.49 8.66 7.54
N SER A 345 -19.27 7.60 7.85
CA SER A 345 -20.27 7.64 8.92
C SER A 345 -20.24 6.32 9.69
N ASN A 346 -19.86 6.38 10.95
CA ASN A 346 -19.83 5.23 11.86
C ASN A 346 -20.73 5.51 13.04
N SER A 347 -21.66 4.60 13.31
CA SER A 347 -22.46 4.69 14.52
C SER A 347 -22.74 3.33 15.13
N ASP A 348 -22.93 3.31 16.43
CA ASP A 348 -23.43 2.17 17.16
C ASP A 348 -24.45 2.60 18.21
N ALA A 349 -25.45 1.74 18.44
CA ALA A 349 -26.52 2.01 19.39
C ALA A 349 -26.95 0.73 20.12
N GLN A 350 -27.04 0.81 21.45
CA GLN A 350 -27.66 -0.20 22.28
C GLN A 350 -29.18 -0.02 22.24
N VAL A 351 -29.85 -0.66 21.26
CA VAL A 351 -31.30 -0.50 21.02
C VAL A 351 -32.12 -1.15 22.13
N LEU A 352 -31.71 -2.35 22.53
CA LEU A 352 -32.29 -3.09 23.67
C LEU A 352 -31.13 -3.62 24.52
N LYS A 353 -31.36 -3.97 25.77
CA LYS A 353 -30.31 -4.51 26.68
C LYS A 353 -29.57 -5.72 26.08
N TRP A 354 -30.21 -6.45 25.17
CA TRP A 354 -29.69 -7.67 24.51
C TRP A 354 -29.37 -7.43 23.02
N LEU A 355 -29.69 -6.26 22.43
CA LEU A 355 -29.51 -5.97 21.01
C LEU A 355 -28.72 -4.67 20.82
N LYS A 356 -27.53 -4.79 20.22
CA LYS A 356 -26.72 -3.68 19.75
C LYS A 356 -26.73 -3.65 18.23
N PHE A 357 -26.94 -2.49 17.63
CA PHE A 357 -26.83 -2.24 16.20
C PHE A 357 -25.62 -1.35 15.93
N SER A 358 -24.86 -1.69 14.86
CA SER A 358 -23.74 -0.86 14.42
C SER A 358 -23.76 -0.71 12.91
N ASN A 359 -23.41 0.46 12.42
CA ASN A 359 -23.17 0.68 11.00
C ASN A 359 -21.83 1.38 10.77
N ASN A 360 -21.21 1.06 9.64
CA ASN A 360 -20.03 1.75 9.12
C ASN A 360 -20.30 1.98 7.64
N ILE A 361 -20.27 3.24 7.20
CA ILE A 361 -20.51 3.63 5.81
C ILE A 361 -19.36 4.49 5.37
N THR A 362 -18.70 4.06 4.29
CA THR A 362 -17.66 4.79 3.59
C THR A 362 -18.12 5.06 2.17
N PHE A 363 -18.13 6.31 1.76
CA PHE A 363 -18.37 6.71 0.39
C PHE A 363 -17.17 7.51 -0.11
N SER A 364 -16.73 7.25 -1.33
CA SER A 364 -15.76 8.09 -2.00
C SER A 364 -16.09 8.26 -3.48
N THR A 365 -15.79 9.45 -4.00
CA THR A 365 -15.77 9.67 -5.43
C THR A 365 -14.45 10.30 -5.80
N ASP A 366 -13.89 9.85 -6.90
CA ASP A 366 -12.63 10.34 -7.40
C ASP A 366 -12.68 10.65 -8.90
N THR A 367 -11.82 11.58 -9.29
CA THR A 367 -11.54 11.88 -10.70
C THR A 367 -10.02 11.83 -10.87
N LYS A 368 -9.57 11.00 -11.79
CA LYS A 368 -8.18 10.82 -12.15
C LYS A 368 -7.98 11.22 -13.61
N ASP A 369 -7.23 12.30 -13.83
CA ASP A 369 -6.69 12.63 -15.13
C ASP A 369 -5.35 11.93 -15.27
N SER A 370 -5.28 10.91 -16.13
CA SER A 370 -4.09 10.08 -16.26
C SER A 370 -2.98 10.74 -17.05
N GLY A 371 -3.31 11.80 -17.83
CA GLY A 371 -2.43 12.42 -18.80
C GLY A 371 -2.07 11.45 -19.95
N SER A 372 -1.76 11.98 -21.11
CA SER A 372 -1.24 11.18 -22.23
C SER A 372 0.27 11.41 -22.34
N TYR A 373 1.00 11.17 -21.25
CA TYR A 373 2.44 11.32 -21.19
C TYR A 373 3.15 9.99 -21.46
N ASN A 374 4.36 10.08 -21.99
CA ASN A 374 5.29 8.98 -22.11
C ASN A 374 6.68 9.45 -21.66
N ILE A 375 7.11 9.03 -20.48
CA ILE A 375 8.43 9.39 -19.91
C ILE A 375 9.54 8.78 -20.77
N GLY A 376 9.38 7.55 -21.27
CA GLY A 376 10.35 6.90 -22.15
C GLY A 376 10.55 7.67 -23.46
N ASP A 377 9.50 8.26 -24.04
CA ASP A 377 9.63 9.12 -25.21
C ASP A 377 10.32 10.43 -24.87
N ALA A 378 10.04 11.03 -23.69
CA ALA A 378 10.72 12.24 -23.26
C ALA A 378 12.24 12.02 -23.00
N LEU A 379 12.62 10.86 -22.47
CA LEU A 379 14.02 10.48 -22.31
C LEU A 379 14.74 10.27 -23.65
N LYS A 380 14.01 9.89 -24.72
CA LYS A 380 14.56 9.60 -26.05
C LYS A 380 14.41 10.74 -27.04
N ALA A 381 13.56 11.72 -26.76
CA ALA A 381 13.32 12.85 -27.66
C ALA A 381 14.60 13.68 -27.87
N LEU A 382 14.83 14.06 -29.12
CA LEU A 382 16.08 14.69 -29.50
C LEU A 382 16.15 16.15 -29.02
N PRO A 383 17.23 16.59 -28.35
CA PRO A 383 17.37 17.94 -27.85
C PRO A 383 17.55 18.98 -28.95
N VAL A 384 17.85 18.56 -30.16
CA VAL A 384 17.98 19.44 -31.35
C VAL A 384 16.63 19.90 -31.92
N LEU A 385 15.50 19.28 -31.46
CA LEU A 385 14.16 19.63 -31.89
C LEU A 385 13.53 20.61 -30.90
N PRO A 386 12.85 21.70 -31.36
CA PRO A 386 12.14 22.58 -30.46
C PRO A 386 10.83 21.95 -29.99
N VAL A 387 10.21 22.44 -28.92
CA VAL A 387 8.89 21.99 -28.45
C VAL A 387 7.81 22.34 -29.47
N LYS A 388 7.89 23.52 -30.05
CA LYS A 388 6.96 24.01 -31.09
C LYS A 388 7.74 24.60 -32.24
N ASN A 389 7.19 24.46 -33.44
CA ASN A 389 7.66 25.13 -34.64
C ASN A 389 7.30 26.64 -34.59
N GLU A 390 7.87 27.46 -35.50
CA GLU A 390 7.61 28.89 -35.61
C GLU A 390 6.12 29.23 -35.88
N ASP A 391 5.41 28.35 -36.56
CA ASP A 391 3.98 28.46 -36.82
C ASP A 391 3.08 28.08 -35.61
N GLY A 392 3.69 27.69 -34.48
CA GLY A 392 3.00 27.27 -33.26
C GLY A 392 2.53 25.80 -33.25
N SER A 393 2.74 25.06 -34.34
CA SER A 393 2.49 23.61 -34.36
C SER A 393 3.49 22.85 -33.47
N TRP A 394 3.09 21.63 -33.01
CA TRP A 394 3.99 20.78 -32.25
C TRP A 394 5.09 20.23 -33.14
N SER A 395 6.34 20.48 -32.77
CA SER A 395 7.50 19.97 -33.53
C SER A 395 7.63 18.44 -33.41
N GLY A 396 8.36 17.86 -34.33
CA GLY A 396 8.70 16.42 -34.33
C GLY A 396 9.74 16.10 -35.42
N PRO A 397 10.21 14.84 -35.47
CA PRO A 397 11.21 14.40 -36.45
C PRO A 397 10.73 14.56 -37.90
N GLU A 398 11.47 15.28 -38.70
CA GLU A 398 11.24 15.41 -40.16
C GLU A 398 12.52 15.13 -40.91
N GLY A 399 12.44 14.49 -42.08
CA GLY A 399 13.54 14.17 -42.94
C GLY A 399 14.13 12.78 -42.71
N ASN A 400 15.47 12.69 -42.73
CA ASN A 400 16.15 11.39 -42.61
C ASN A 400 15.97 10.79 -41.19
N SER A 401 15.30 9.66 -41.13
CA SER A 401 15.01 8.97 -39.83
C SER A 401 16.26 8.42 -39.13
N GLU A 402 17.37 8.25 -39.83
CA GLU A 402 18.65 7.86 -39.21
C GLU A 402 19.23 9.02 -38.38
N TRP A 403 18.91 10.27 -38.73
CA TRP A 403 19.35 11.45 -37.99
C TRP A 403 18.34 11.91 -36.95
N TYR A 404 17.09 11.99 -37.33
CA TYR A 404 16.02 12.57 -36.48
C TYR A 404 15.17 11.54 -35.76
N GLY A 405 15.36 10.24 -36.05
CA GLY A 405 14.65 9.16 -35.38
C GLY A 405 13.14 9.14 -35.69
N SER A 406 12.39 8.55 -34.77
CA SER A 406 10.95 8.38 -34.88
C SER A 406 10.17 8.77 -33.64
N ILE A 407 10.83 9.35 -32.63
CA ILE A 407 10.16 9.72 -31.36
C ILE A 407 9.33 10.96 -31.58
N ARG A 408 8.02 10.80 -31.41
CA ARG A 408 7.04 11.85 -31.48
C ARG A 408 7.24 12.87 -30.34
N ASN A 409 6.82 14.11 -30.53
CA ASN A 409 6.84 15.13 -29.48
C ASN A 409 6.15 14.62 -28.20
N PRO A 410 6.85 14.55 -27.06
CA PRO A 410 6.28 13.98 -25.82
C PRO A 410 5.33 14.93 -25.07
N ILE A 411 5.32 16.22 -25.40
CA ILE A 411 4.54 17.25 -24.69
C ILE A 411 3.16 17.44 -25.31
N GLY A 412 3.08 17.47 -26.64
CA GLY A 412 1.83 17.74 -27.36
C GLY A 412 0.68 16.82 -26.93
N PRO A 413 0.85 15.49 -26.88
CA PRO A 413 -0.20 14.58 -26.45
C PRO A 413 -0.72 14.85 -25.04
N THR A 414 0.11 15.36 -24.12
CA THR A 414 -0.32 15.70 -22.75
C THR A 414 -1.33 16.85 -22.70
N GLN A 415 -1.33 17.70 -23.72
CA GLN A 415 -2.22 18.87 -23.82
C GLN A 415 -3.42 18.63 -24.73
N LEU A 416 -3.27 17.79 -25.75
CA LEU A 416 -4.33 17.54 -26.75
C LEU A 416 -5.24 16.38 -26.37
N ASN A 417 -4.69 15.31 -25.82
CA ASN A 417 -5.47 14.12 -25.50
C ASN A 417 -6.16 14.29 -24.13
N LYS A 418 -7.36 13.77 -24.03
CA LYS A 418 -8.06 13.57 -22.75
C LYS A 418 -7.95 12.12 -22.34
N SER A 419 -7.56 11.85 -21.09
CA SER A 419 -7.61 10.52 -20.48
C SER A 419 -8.07 10.67 -19.04
N GLN A 420 -9.34 10.40 -18.80
CA GLN A 420 -10.00 10.61 -17.52
C GLN A 420 -10.72 9.35 -17.03
N THR A 421 -10.54 9.04 -15.75
CA THR A 421 -11.34 8.02 -15.03
C THR A 421 -12.08 8.70 -13.88
N LYS A 422 -13.39 8.41 -13.76
CA LYS A 422 -14.21 8.82 -12.62
C LYS A 422 -14.65 7.60 -11.86
N GLY A 423 -14.38 7.58 -10.55
CA GLY A 423 -14.73 6.49 -9.64
C GLY A 423 -15.78 6.91 -8.62
N TYR A 424 -16.65 5.95 -8.26
CA TYR A 424 -17.59 6.05 -7.14
C TYR A 424 -17.51 4.73 -6.37
N ASN A 425 -17.18 4.82 -5.09
CA ASN A 425 -17.03 3.67 -4.23
C ASN A 425 -17.97 3.81 -3.03
N PHE A 426 -18.68 2.77 -2.71
CA PHE A 426 -19.60 2.71 -1.58
C PHE A 426 -19.36 1.41 -0.82
N LEU A 427 -18.91 1.51 0.42
CA LEU A 427 -18.72 0.39 1.33
C LEU A 427 -19.64 0.58 2.53
N ALA A 428 -20.51 -0.38 2.81
CA ALA A 428 -21.38 -0.36 3.96
C ALA A 428 -21.28 -1.67 4.74
N ASN A 429 -21.31 -1.55 6.06
CA ASN A 429 -21.33 -2.65 7.01
C ASN A 429 -22.44 -2.41 8.01
N LEU A 430 -23.39 -3.35 8.09
CA LEU A 430 -24.49 -3.33 9.05
C LEU A 430 -24.34 -4.55 9.96
N THR A 431 -24.18 -4.35 11.26
CA THR A 431 -23.99 -5.41 12.24
C THR A 431 -25.08 -5.38 13.30
N ALA A 432 -25.71 -6.53 13.54
CA ALA A 432 -26.56 -6.80 14.67
C ALA A 432 -25.83 -7.75 15.64
N GLU A 433 -25.66 -7.34 16.88
CA GLU A 433 -25.11 -8.16 17.97
C GLU A 433 -26.20 -8.47 19.00
N LEU A 434 -26.50 -9.75 19.18
CA LEU A 434 -27.44 -10.26 20.17
C LEU A 434 -26.66 -10.83 21.34
N THR A 435 -26.86 -10.31 22.51
CA THR A 435 -26.26 -10.76 23.77
C THR A 435 -27.26 -11.64 24.53
N PHE A 436 -27.09 -12.99 24.47
CA PHE A 436 -27.94 -13.93 25.18
C PHE A 436 -27.60 -14.00 26.67
N THR A 437 -26.30 -14.03 26.96
CA THR A 437 -25.73 -14.02 28.30
C THR A 437 -24.45 -13.16 28.29
N LYS A 438 -23.87 -12.94 29.47
CA LYS A 438 -22.56 -12.20 29.54
C LYS A 438 -21.43 -12.92 28.79
N TRP A 439 -21.55 -14.20 28.56
CA TRP A 439 -20.55 -15.07 27.94
C TRP A 439 -20.94 -15.64 26.57
N LEU A 440 -22.19 -15.40 26.09
CA LEU A 440 -22.67 -15.90 24.79
C LEU A 440 -23.34 -14.78 24.00
N LYS A 441 -22.79 -14.53 22.81
CA LYS A 441 -23.30 -13.55 21.86
C LYS A 441 -23.45 -14.18 20.48
N PHE A 442 -24.36 -13.64 19.70
CA PHE A 442 -24.47 -13.92 18.26
C PHE A 442 -24.30 -12.63 17.49
N LYS A 443 -23.51 -12.66 16.43
CA LYS A 443 -23.32 -11.53 15.51
C LYS A 443 -23.76 -11.91 14.12
N SER A 444 -24.53 -11.02 13.48
CA SER A 444 -24.86 -11.08 12.07
C SER A 444 -24.40 -9.78 11.42
N THR A 445 -23.54 -9.88 10.41
CA THR A 445 -22.99 -8.74 9.69
C THR A 445 -23.31 -8.86 8.22
N PHE A 446 -23.94 -7.83 7.67
CA PHE A 446 -24.17 -7.68 6.24
C PHE A 446 -23.22 -6.59 5.71
N GLY A 447 -22.37 -6.97 4.77
CA GLY A 447 -21.44 -6.08 4.07
C GLY A 447 -21.85 -5.88 2.61
N TYR A 448 -21.72 -4.67 2.13
CA TYR A 448 -21.96 -4.32 0.74
C TYR A 448 -20.83 -3.42 0.23
N ASP A 449 -20.14 -3.85 -0.83
CA ASP A 449 -19.07 -3.12 -1.52
C ASP A 449 -19.50 -2.91 -2.97
N ALA A 450 -19.74 -1.67 -3.36
CA ALA A 450 -20.14 -1.29 -4.70
C ALA A 450 -19.15 -0.29 -5.30
N LYS A 451 -18.68 -0.60 -6.49
CA LYS A 451 -17.76 0.24 -7.26
C LYS A 451 -18.31 0.51 -8.64
N PHE A 452 -18.20 1.77 -9.06
CA PHE A 452 -18.48 2.21 -10.41
C PHE A 452 -17.28 3.02 -10.89
N TRP A 453 -16.78 2.72 -12.08
CA TRP A 453 -15.74 3.56 -12.68
C TRP A 453 -15.97 3.71 -14.18
N PHE A 454 -15.82 4.96 -14.60
CA PHE A 454 -16.10 5.40 -15.95
C PHE A 454 -14.81 5.92 -16.55
N ILE A 455 -14.42 5.37 -17.71
CA ILE A 455 -13.26 5.81 -18.47
C ILE A 455 -13.75 6.63 -19.65
N ASP A 456 -13.13 7.77 -19.91
CA ASP A 456 -13.40 8.67 -21.04
C ASP A 456 -12.09 9.15 -21.63
N ASN A 457 -11.68 8.54 -22.74
CA ASN A 457 -10.46 8.88 -23.46
C ASN A 457 -10.85 9.49 -24.81
N PHE A 458 -10.21 10.61 -25.15
CA PHE A 458 -10.36 11.26 -26.44
C PHE A 458 -9.00 11.59 -27.02
N THR A 459 -8.77 11.21 -28.28
CA THR A 459 -7.58 11.51 -29.05
C THR A 459 -7.98 12.31 -30.29
N PRO A 460 -7.56 13.56 -30.43
CA PRO A 460 -7.85 14.35 -31.62
C PRO A 460 -6.99 13.92 -32.81
N LYS A 461 -7.48 14.22 -34.00
CA LYS A 461 -6.65 14.18 -35.20
C LYS A 461 -5.57 15.25 -35.12
N TYR A 462 -4.36 14.88 -35.45
CA TYR A 462 -3.23 15.81 -35.46
C TYR A 462 -2.12 15.34 -36.41
N ASN A 463 -1.56 16.28 -37.18
CA ASN A 463 -0.48 15.99 -38.11
C ASN A 463 0.88 15.89 -37.36
N TRP A 464 1.00 14.86 -36.55
CA TRP A 464 2.27 14.57 -35.87
C TRP A 464 3.36 14.20 -36.86
N LYS A 465 4.57 14.59 -36.53
CA LYS A 465 5.77 14.09 -37.22
C LYS A 465 6.44 13.04 -36.27
N PRO A 466 6.92 11.91 -36.80
CA PRO A 466 6.94 11.50 -38.21
C PRO A 466 5.63 10.82 -38.66
N ILE A 467 4.76 10.42 -37.75
CA ILE A 467 3.55 9.64 -38.06
C ILE A 467 2.31 10.39 -37.51
N PRO A 468 1.40 10.83 -38.40
CA PRO A 468 0.21 11.53 -37.99
C PRO A 468 -0.78 10.63 -37.23
N THR A 469 -1.65 11.26 -36.44
CA THR A 469 -2.89 10.65 -35.97
C THR A 469 -3.96 11.00 -37.00
N GLU A 470 -4.31 10.05 -37.83
CA GLU A 470 -5.15 10.27 -39.03
C GLU A 470 -6.61 10.54 -38.64
N GLU A 471 -7.08 9.93 -37.55
CA GLU A 471 -8.47 9.98 -37.14
C GLU A 471 -8.63 10.41 -35.68
N THR A 472 -9.68 11.18 -35.44
CA THR A 472 -10.15 11.38 -34.06
C THR A 472 -10.72 10.09 -33.51
N SER A 473 -10.47 9.80 -32.24
CA SER A 473 -11.07 8.64 -31.57
C SER A 473 -11.59 8.99 -30.19
N ARG A 474 -12.71 8.39 -29.80
CA ARG A 474 -13.21 8.45 -28.43
C ARG A 474 -13.55 7.05 -27.92
N TYR A 475 -12.98 6.71 -26.78
CA TYR A 475 -13.25 5.49 -26.03
C TYR A 475 -13.99 5.83 -24.75
N LYS A 476 -15.11 5.16 -24.50
CA LYS A 476 -15.83 5.20 -23.22
C LYS A 476 -16.00 3.78 -22.66
N SER A 477 -15.87 3.66 -21.33
CA SER A 477 -16.13 2.40 -20.64
C SER A 477 -16.91 2.67 -19.36
N ASP A 478 -17.94 1.86 -19.13
CA ASP A 478 -18.79 1.84 -17.95
C ASP A 478 -18.57 0.51 -17.24
N ASN A 479 -18.04 0.55 -16.02
CA ASN A 479 -17.63 -0.62 -15.26
C ASN A 479 -18.31 -0.60 -13.90
N LYS A 480 -18.77 -1.78 -13.44
CA LYS A 480 -19.45 -1.97 -12.17
C LYS A 480 -18.94 -3.23 -11.49
N SER A 481 -18.80 -3.16 -10.18
CA SER A 481 -18.49 -4.32 -9.35
C SER A 481 -19.30 -4.26 -8.07
N PHE A 482 -20.01 -5.34 -7.76
CA PHE A 482 -20.80 -5.46 -6.55
C PHE A 482 -20.34 -6.67 -5.77
N THR A 483 -20.04 -6.50 -4.50
CA THR A 483 -19.72 -7.59 -3.59
C THR A 483 -20.65 -7.56 -2.39
N TYR A 484 -21.31 -8.67 -2.15
CA TYR A 484 -22.18 -8.90 -0.99
C TYR A 484 -21.47 -9.84 -0.03
N LEU A 485 -21.53 -9.53 1.25
CA LEU A 485 -21.03 -10.37 2.35
C LEU A 485 -22.13 -10.59 3.38
N TRP A 486 -22.26 -11.80 3.86
CA TRP A 486 -23.12 -12.10 4.99
C TRP A 486 -22.44 -13.06 5.94
N ASP A 487 -22.02 -12.53 7.08
CA ASP A 487 -21.33 -13.27 8.14
C ASP A 487 -22.25 -13.49 9.32
N ASN A 488 -22.30 -14.73 9.82
CA ASN A 488 -23.10 -15.12 10.96
C ASN A 488 -22.27 -15.99 11.89
N TYR A 489 -22.10 -15.58 13.16
CA TYR A 489 -21.27 -16.34 14.07
C TYR A 489 -21.66 -16.16 15.53
N PHE A 490 -21.48 -17.24 16.30
CA PHE A 490 -21.58 -17.25 17.74
C PHE A 490 -20.20 -16.93 18.38
N LEU A 491 -20.24 -16.20 19.45
CA LEU A 491 -19.09 -15.88 20.29
C LEU A 491 -19.39 -16.33 21.71
N PHE A 492 -18.55 -17.22 22.24
CA PHE A 492 -18.55 -17.66 23.63
C PHE A 492 -17.21 -17.22 24.24
N ASP A 493 -17.22 -16.56 25.41
CA ASP A 493 -16.04 -16.19 26.18
C ASP A 493 -16.36 -16.30 27.66
N HIS A 494 -15.72 -17.26 28.37
CA HIS A 494 -15.92 -17.47 29.78
C HIS A 494 -14.64 -17.93 30.48
N THR A 495 -14.46 -17.43 31.70
CA THR A 495 -13.37 -17.87 32.57
C THR A 495 -13.89 -18.82 33.62
N PHE A 496 -13.47 -20.09 33.56
CA PHE A 496 -13.83 -21.13 34.53
C PHE A 496 -12.77 -21.15 35.65
N ALA A 497 -13.26 -21.31 36.87
CA ALA A 497 -12.44 -21.40 38.08
C ALA A 497 -11.38 -20.26 38.18
N GLU A 498 -11.70 -19.09 37.63
CA GLU A 498 -10.81 -17.87 37.62
C GLU A 498 -9.44 -18.08 36.90
N LYS A 499 -9.20 -19.26 36.33
CA LYS A 499 -7.90 -19.66 35.77
C LYS A 499 -7.96 -20.09 34.30
N HIS A 500 -9.08 -20.68 33.89
CA HIS A 500 -9.22 -21.24 32.55
C HIS A 500 -10.14 -20.38 31.70
N ARG A 501 -9.55 -19.48 30.90
CA ARG A 501 -10.32 -18.69 29.96
C ARG A 501 -10.48 -19.44 28.66
N VAL A 502 -11.73 -19.65 28.26
CA VAL A 502 -12.10 -20.34 27.01
C VAL A 502 -12.92 -19.39 26.15
N GLY A 503 -12.40 -19.08 24.98
CA GLY A 503 -13.11 -18.35 23.94
C GLY A 503 -13.41 -19.29 22.76
N VAL A 504 -14.65 -19.36 22.31
CA VAL A 504 -15.04 -20.14 21.12
C VAL A 504 -15.80 -19.25 20.15
N MET A 505 -15.42 -19.32 18.88
CA MET A 505 -16.17 -18.72 17.79
C MET A 505 -16.52 -19.81 16.77
N ALA A 506 -17.76 -19.84 16.32
CA ALA A 506 -18.21 -20.74 15.26
C ALA A 506 -19.25 -20.03 14.38
N GLY A 507 -19.12 -20.17 13.06
CA GLY A 507 -20.02 -19.47 12.17
C GLY A 507 -19.84 -19.80 10.69
N SER A 508 -20.56 -19.05 9.87
CA SER A 508 -20.55 -19.13 8.42
C SER A 508 -20.39 -17.74 7.79
N SER A 509 -19.77 -17.71 6.61
CA SER A 509 -19.63 -16.53 5.76
C SER A 509 -20.08 -16.90 4.35
N ALA A 510 -20.92 -16.08 3.76
CA ALA A 510 -21.31 -16.16 2.36
C ALA A 510 -20.88 -14.87 1.65
N GLN A 511 -20.19 -15.00 0.54
CA GLN A 511 -19.77 -13.88 -0.28
C GLN A 511 -20.14 -14.13 -1.74
N TRP A 512 -20.63 -13.11 -2.39
CA TRP A 512 -20.92 -13.11 -3.81
C TRP A 512 -20.47 -11.82 -4.44
N ASN A 513 -19.87 -11.92 -5.64
CA ASN A 513 -19.40 -10.78 -6.41
C ASN A 513 -19.91 -10.90 -7.84
N GLU A 514 -20.30 -9.77 -8.38
CA GLU A 514 -20.76 -9.58 -9.75
C GLU A 514 -20.02 -8.40 -10.35
N ASN A 515 -19.47 -8.58 -11.56
CA ASN A 515 -18.80 -7.55 -12.31
C ASN A 515 -19.41 -7.44 -13.69
N ASP A 516 -19.75 -6.22 -14.09
CA ASP A 516 -20.22 -5.88 -15.41
C ASP A 516 -19.33 -4.83 -16.04
N TYR A 517 -19.06 -4.95 -17.32
CA TYR A 517 -18.48 -3.84 -18.07
C TYR A 517 -19.11 -3.71 -19.45
N LEU A 518 -19.20 -2.47 -19.91
CA LEU A 518 -19.58 -2.09 -21.25
C LEU A 518 -18.56 -1.08 -21.76
N ASN A 519 -18.10 -1.24 -23.00
CA ASN A 519 -17.26 -0.25 -23.64
C ASN A 519 -17.74 0.06 -25.06
N ALA A 520 -17.39 1.24 -25.53
CA ALA A 520 -17.63 1.66 -26.90
C ALA A 520 -16.52 2.59 -27.37
N GLN A 521 -16.11 2.41 -28.62
CA GLN A 521 -15.21 3.33 -29.29
C GLN A 521 -15.77 3.73 -30.63
N LYS A 522 -15.76 5.03 -30.91
CA LYS A 522 -16.05 5.60 -32.21
C LYS A 522 -14.87 6.41 -32.71
N ASN A 523 -14.70 6.40 -34.03
CA ASN A 523 -13.67 7.16 -34.72
C ASN A 523 -14.33 8.19 -35.66
N VAL A 524 -13.50 9.04 -36.24
CA VAL A 524 -13.90 10.05 -37.27
C VAL A 524 -15.00 10.99 -36.75
N PHE A 525 -14.61 11.92 -35.85
CA PHE A 525 -15.54 12.94 -35.37
C PHE A 525 -15.60 14.11 -36.36
N MET A 526 -16.83 14.58 -36.65
CA MET A 526 -17.04 15.64 -37.61
C MET A 526 -16.49 16.99 -37.15
N PHE A 527 -16.48 17.22 -35.83
CA PHE A 527 -16.03 18.48 -35.21
C PHE A 527 -15.07 18.20 -34.08
N ASP A 528 -13.94 18.89 -34.07
CA ASP A 528 -12.89 18.71 -33.03
C ASP A 528 -13.30 19.19 -31.63
N ASN A 529 -14.35 20.03 -31.55
CA ASN A 529 -14.85 20.57 -30.29
C ASN A 529 -16.14 19.88 -29.78
N VAL A 530 -16.71 18.95 -30.53
CA VAL A 530 -17.92 18.19 -30.14
C VAL A 530 -17.56 16.72 -29.96
N HIS A 531 -17.36 16.35 -28.74
CA HIS A 531 -16.83 15.03 -28.36
C HIS A 531 -17.92 14.01 -27.98
N GLU A 532 -19.20 14.27 -28.27
CA GLU A 532 -20.25 13.30 -27.97
C GLU A 532 -20.18 12.08 -28.90
N MET A 533 -20.47 10.88 -28.34
CA MET A 533 -20.34 9.61 -29.08
C MET A 533 -21.17 9.59 -30.37
N ASP A 534 -22.33 10.31 -30.40
CA ASP A 534 -23.19 10.37 -31.58
C ASP A 534 -22.54 11.09 -32.76
N ASN A 535 -21.57 11.97 -32.52
CA ASN A 535 -20.86 12.69 -33.58
C ASN A 535 -19.74 11.89 -34.23
N GLY A 536 -19.33 10.76 -33.66
CA GLY A 536 -18.41 9.83 -34.29
C GLY A 536 -19.12 9.12 -35.47
N GLN A 537 -18.52 9.17 -36.65
CA GLN A 537 -19.13 8.62 -37.88
C GLN A 537 -18.92 7.11 -37.99
N GLU A 538 -17.77 6.61 -37.50
CA GLU A 538 -17.42 5.22 -37.61
C GLU A 538 -17.43 4.53 -36.24
N MET A 539 -18.16 3.42 -36.17
CA MET A 539 -18.08 2.52 -35.00
C MET A 539 -16.82 1.65 -35.12
N TYR A 540 -15.90 1.85 -34.21
CA TYR A 540 -14.66 1.05 -34.18
C TYR A 540 -14.82 -0.22 -33.37
N ALA A 541 -15.38 -0.10 -32.16
CA ALA A 541 -15.59 -1.23 -31.26
C ALA A 541 -16.78 -0.98 -30.32
N ILE A 542 -17.52 -2.04 -30.03
CA ILE A 542 -18.45 -2.13 -28.92
C ILE A 542 -18.30 -3.50 -28.28
N GLY A 543 -18.23 -3.53 -26.97
CA GLY A 543 -18.05 -4.78 -26.22
C GLY A 543 -18.58 -4.68 -24.83
N GLY A 544 -18.84 -5.82 -24.22
CA GLY A 544 -19.26 -5.91 -22.83
C GLY A 544 -19.26 -7.36 -22.36
N SER A 545 -19.11 -7.55 -21.06
CA SER A 545 -19.26 -8.87 -20.44
C SER A 545 -19.66 -8.75 -18.98
N SER A 546 -20.27 -9.82 -18.48
CA SER A 546 -20.55 -10.01 -17.07
C SER A 546 -19.84 -11.23 -16.56
N ASN A 547 -19.33 -11.16 -15.34
CA ASN A 547 -18.75 -12.31 -14.66
C ASN A 547 -19.06 -12.27 -13.15
N GLU A 548 -19.15 -13.45 -12.55
CA GLU A 548 -19.48 -13.59 -11.15
C GLU A 548 -18.67 -14.68 -10.47
N TRP A 549 -18.52 -14.57 -9.16
CA TRP A 549 -18.00 -15.64 -8.32
C TRP A 549 -18.69 -15.64 -6.95
N ALA A 550 -18.71 -16.82 -6.32
CA ALA A 550 -19.26 -16.99 -4.99
C ALA A 550 -18.33 -17.82 -4.10
N LEU A 551 -18.34 -17.51 -2.81
CA LEU A 551 -17.57 -18.19 -1.78
C LEU A 551 -18.48 -18.45 -0.57
N LEU A 552 -18.61 -19.72 -0.16
CA LEU A 552 -19.30 -20.13 1.05
C LEU A 552 -18.32 -20.77 2.02
N SER A 553 -18.33 -20.32 3.27
CA SER A 553 -17.33 -20.71 4.26
C SER A 553 -17.97 -21.10 5.58
N TYR A 554 -17.41 -22.13 6.22
CA TYR A 554 -17.69 -22.51 7.60
C TYR A 554 -16.41 -22.41 8.41
N MET A 555 -16.49 -21.85 9.61
CA MET A 555 -15.30 -21.58 10.43
C MET A 555 -15.57 -21.82 11.90
N ALA A 556 -14.54 -22.29 12.59
CA ALA A 556 -14.50 -22.39 14.04
C ALA A 556 -13.11 -22.03 14.56
N ARG A 557 -13.06 -21.33 15.69
CA ARG A 557 -11.84 -20.97 16.42
C ARG A 557 -12.06 -21.23 17.90
N ILE A 558 -11.04 -21.78 18.54
CA ILE A 558 -10.95 -21.97 19.99
C ILE A 558 -9.70 -21.24 20.47
N ASN A 559 -9.87 -20.37 21.44
CA ASN A 559 -8.82 -19.72 22.18
C ASN A 559 -8.87 -20.23 23.63
N TYR A 560 -7.77 -20.69 24.14
CA TYR A 560 -7.64 -21.16 25.52
C TYR A 560 -6.48 -20.44 26.19
N SER A 561 -6.69 -19.93 27.39
CA SER A 561 -5.64 -19.35 28.22
C SER A 561 -5.75 -19.93 29.64
N TYR A 562 -4.62 -20.39 30.17
CA TYR A 562 -4.48 -20.84 31.55
C TYR A 562 -3.64 -19.82 32.34
N GLU A 563 -4.29 -19.12 33.29
CA GLU A 563 -3.68 -18.09 34.17
C GLU A 563 -2.82 -17.06 33.38
N ASP A 564 -3.21 -16.73 32.14
CA ASP A 564 -2.47 -15.88 31.21
C ASP A 564 -0.99 -16.30 30.98
N ARG A 565 -0.64 -17.56 31.31
CA ARG A 565 0.70 -18.15 31.14
C ARG A 565 0.81 -19.01 29.89
N TYR A 566 -0.14 -19.93 29.71
CA TYR A 566 -0.16 -20.83 28.56
C TYR A 566 -1.37 -20.52 27.71
N MET A 567 -1.13 -20.23 26.46
CA MET A 567 -2.17 -19.83 25.51
C MET A 567 -2.14 -20.76 24.31
N LEU A 568 -3.31 -21.18 23.86
CA LEU A 568 -3.50 -22.02 22.67
C LEU A 568 -4.61 -21.43 21.83
N THR A 569 -4.37 -21.30 20.52
CA THR A 569 -5.39 -20.96 19.52
C THR A 569 -5.43 -22.07 18.47
N ALA A 570 -6.60 -22.59 18.20
CA ALA A 570 -6.84 -23.52 17.10
C ALA A 570 -7.97 -22.99 16.22
N THR A 571 -7.75 -22.98 14.90
CA THR A 571 -8.74 -22.52 13.92
C THR A 571 -8.89 -23.55 12.83
N VAL A 572 -10.10 -23.83 12.42
CA VAL A 572 -10.41 -24.57 11.21
C VAL A 572 -11.40 -23.78 10.37
N ARG A 573 -11.11 -23.68 9.08
CA ARG A 573 -12.01 -23.07 8.10
C ARG A 573 -12.14 -23.98 6.89
N ARG A 574 -13.37 -24.09 6.37
CA ARG A 574 -13.69 -24.83 5.15
C ARG A 574 -14.36 -23.90 4.16
N ASP A 575 -13.72 -23.68 3.03
CA ASP A 575 -14.16 -22.76 1.98
C ASP A 575 -14.59 -23.53 0.74
N GLY A 576 -15.76 -23.17 0.17
CA GLY A 576 -16.26 -23.67 -1.10
C GLY A 576 -16.36 -22.53 -2.11
N SER A 577 -15.58 -22.61 -3.19
CA SER A 577 -15.51 -21.56 -4.23
C SER A 577 -16.11 -22.00 -5.56
N SER A 578 -16.87 -21.09 -6.19
CA SER A 578 -17.42 -21.33 -7.54
C SER A 578 -16.34 -21.36 -8.64
N ARG A 579 -15.13 -20.88 -8.36
CA ARG A 579 -14.00 -20.85 -9.32
C ARG A 579 -13.42 -22.23 -9.62
N PHE A 580 -13.75 -23.24 -8.81
CA PHE A 580 -13.27 -24.60 -8.97
C PHE A 580 -14.37 -25.56 -9.41
N GLY A 581 -13.95 -26.60 -10.15
CA GLY A 581 -14.83 -27.69 -10.54
C GLY A 581 -15.41 -28.43 -9.33
N LYS A 582 -16.52 -29.13 -9.54
CA LYS A 582 -17.33 -29.77 -8.47
C LYS A 582 -16.50 -30.63 -7.51
N LYS A 583 -15.48 -31.35 -7.99
CA LYS A 583 -14.65 -32.25 -7.17
C LYS A 583 -13.69 -31.51 -6.24
N ASN A 584 -13.17 -30.34 -6.68
CA ASN A 584 -12.12 -29.59 -5.98
C ASN A 584 -12.62 -28.28 -5.38
N ARG A 585 -13.95 -28.08 -5.36
CA ARG A 585 -14.60 -26.86 -4.90
C ARG A 585 -14.30 -26.51 -3.45
N TRP A 586 -14.18 -27.52 -2.61
CA TRP A 586 -14.01 -27.36 -1.16
C TRP A 586 -12.57 -27.57 -0.72
N GLY A 587 -11.98 -26.56 -0.05
CA GLY A 587 -10.72 -26.63 0.67
C GLY A 587 -10.93 -26.58 2.19
N THR A 588 -10.05 -27.23 2.95
CA THR A 588 -10.08 -27.18 4.43
C THR A 588 -8.73 -26.71 4.95
N PHE A 589 -8.74 -25.67 5.77
CA PHE A 589 -7.56 -24.90 6.18
C PHE A 589 -7.44 -24.87 7.71
N PRO A 590 -6.68 -25.80 8.32
CA PRO A 590 -6.42 -25.81 9.75
C PRO A 590 -5.26 -24.94 10.15
N SER A 591 -5.29 -24.38 11.36
CA SER A 591 -4.15 -23.75 11.99
C SER A 591 -4.14 -23.93 13.50
N VAL A 592 -2.95 -23.97 14.08
CA VAL A 592 -2.73 -24.05 15.52
C VAL A 592 -1.56 -23.15 15.91
N SER A 593 -1.70 -22.47 17.04
CA SER A 593 -0.60 -21.70 17.64
C SER A 593 -0.66 -21.74 19.15
N ALA A 594 0.51 -21.72 19.78
CA ALA A 594 0.67 -21.72 21.20
C ALA A 594 1.61 -20.59 21.63
N ALA A 595 1.39 -20.07 22.82
CA ALA A 595 2.29 -19.13 23.45
C ALA A 595 2.50 -19.48 24.92
N TRP A 596 3.73 -19.23 25.38
CA TRP A 596 4.12 -19.39 26.77
C TRP A 596 4.70 -18.07 27.29
N ARG A 597 4.02 -17.50 28.27
CA ARG A 597 4.44 -16.27 28.93
C ARG A 597 5.28 -16.61 30.15
N ILE A 598 6.59 -16.74 29.93
CA ILE A 598 7.58 -17.20 30.91
C ILE A 598 7.61 -16.26 32.12
N SER A 599 7.44 -14.96 31.90
CA SER A 599 7.43 -13.95 32.97
C SER A 599 6.31 -14.12 34.00
N GLN A 600 5.26 -14.91 33.69
CA GLN A 600 4.16 -15.20 34.61
C GLN A 600 4.37 -16.48 35.43
N GLU A 601 5.49 -17.18 35.22
CA GLU A 601 5.79 -18.36 36.01
C GLU A 601 6.17 -18.00 37.46
N SER A 602 5.80 -18.86 38.39
CA SER A 602 6.05 -18.64 39.82
C SER A 602 7.55 -18.64 40.19
N TRP A 603 8.35 -19.32 39.40
CA TRP A 603 9.81 -19.39 39.55
C TRP A 603 10.54 -18.23 38.85
N PHE A 604 9.85 -17.48 37.98
CA PHE A 604 10.49 -16.36 37.27
C PHE A 604 10.70 -15.17 38.22
N PRO A 605 11.92 -14.63 38.31
CA PRO A 605 12.19 -13.51 39.21
C PRO A 605 11.45 -12.25 38.75
N LYS A 606 10.57 -11.73 39.57
CA LYS A 606 9.94 -10.44 39.37
C LYS A 606 10.98 -9.35 39.67
N ASN A 607 11.42 -8.65 38.63
CA ASN A 607 12.39 -7.56 38.72
C ASN A 607 12.05 -6.45 37.73
N ASP A 608 12.65 -5.29 37.89
CA ASP A 608 12.41 -4.11 37.02
C ASP A 608 13.13 -4.21 35.67
N VAL A 609 13.96 -5.25 35.47
CA VAL A 609 14.72 -5.43 34.21
C VAL A 609 13.91 -6.20 33.20
N VAL A 610 13.26 -7.31 33.56
CA VAL A 610 12.46 -8.14 32.67
C VAL A 610 11.00 -8.11 33.12
N ASN A 611 10.16 -7.33 32.45
CA ASN A 611 8.76 -7.15 32.80
C ASN A 611 7.86 -8.18 32.13
N ASP A 612 8.13 -8.51 30.87
CA ASP A 612 7.41 -9.53 30.13
C ASP A 612 8.34 -10.32 29.21
N LEU A 613 8.13 -11.64 29.16
CA LEU A 613 8.89 -12.56 28.33
C LEU A 613 7.92 -13.62 27.81
N LYS A 614 7.75 -13.68 26.47
CA LYS A 614 6.82 -14.58 25.80
C LYS A 614 7.46 -15.24 24.60
N ILE A 615 7.32 -16.58 24.51
CA ILE A 615 7.67 -17.37 23.34
C ILE A 615 6.36 -17.83 22.68
N ARG A 616 6.31 -17.86 21.37
CA ARG A 616 5.15 -18.32 20.60
C ARG A 616 5.61 -19.15 19.42
N ALA A 617 4.78 -20.14 19.07
CA ALA A 617 4.98 -20.97 17.91
C ALA A 617 3.63 -21.25 17.25
N GLY A 618 3.61 -21.29 15.92
CA GLY A 618 2.41 -21.53 15.16
C GLY A 618 2.69 -22.23 13.84
N TYR A 619 1.72 -23.05 13.44
CA TYR A 619 1.65 -23.66 12.11
C TYR A 619 0.22 -23.53 11.58
N GLY A 620 0.10 -23.27 10.28
CA GLY A 620 -1.20 -23.26 9.64
C GLY A 620 -1.10 -23.36 8.14
N VAL A 621 -2.22 -23.73 7.54
CA VAL A 621 -2.39 -23.80 6.09
C VAL A 621 -3.55 -22.89 5.73
N THR A 622 -3.37 -22.09 4.68
CA THR A 622 -4.41 -21.27 4.05
C THR A 622 -4.48 -21.59 2.56
N GLY A 623 -5.66 -21.51 1.97
CA GLY A 623 -5.82 -21.67 0.51
C GLY A 623 -5.70 -20.34 -0.21
N SER A 624 -5.49 -20.37 -1.53
CA SER A 624 -5.62 -19.21 -2.40
C SER A 624 -6.44 -19.54 -3.65
N GLN A 625 -7.33 -18.63 -4.02
CA GLN A 625 -8.08 -18.65 -5.28
C GLN A 625 -7.79 -17.43 -6.15
N ALA A 626 -6.93 -16.52 -5.68
CA ALA A 626 -6.71 -15.22 -6.33
C ALA A 626 -6.17 -15.35 -7.76
N SER A 627 -5.46 -16.43 -8.04
CA SER A 627 -4.83 -16.72 -9.34
C SER A 627 -5.74 -17.44 -10.33
N VAL A 628 -6.95 -17.85 -9.91
CA VAL A 628 -7.87 -18.63 -10.74
C VAL A 628 -8.93 -17.71 -11.34
N GLY A 629 -9.09 -17.74 -12.66
CA GLY A 629 -10.22 -17.08 -13.33
C GLY A 629 -11.56 -17.72 -12.91
N ASN A 630 -12.65 -16.93 -12.95
CA ASN A 630 -13.96 -17.36 -12.47
C ASN A 630 -14.47 -18.66 -13.12
N TYR A 631 -14.01 -18.95 -14.36
CA TYR A 631 -14.50 -20.07 -15.17
C TYR A 631 -13.37 -20.95 -15.73
N SER A 632 -12.14 -20.89 -15.19
CA SER A 632 -10.96 -21.59 -15.70
C SER A 632 -11.09 -23.12 -15.76
N TYR A 633 -12.06 -23.70 -15.07
CA TYR A 633 -12.35 -25.14 -15.11
C TYR A 633 -13.29 -25.55 -16.28
N LEU A 634 -13.85 -24.58 -17.01
CA LEU A 634 -14.75 -24.77 -18.13
C LEU A 634 -14.03 -24.54 -19.47
N ALA A 635 -14.50 -25.16 -20.52
CA ALA A 635 -14.13 -24.81 -21.88
C ALA A 635 -14.79 -23.47 -22.27
N SER A 636 -14.06 -22.59 -22.90
CA SER A 636 -14.57 -21.34 -23.46
C SER A 636 -14.37 -21.29 -24.96
N TYR A 637 -15.24 -20.55 -25.65
CA TYR A 637 -15.24 -20.35 -27.08
C TYR A 637 -15.26 -18.85 -27.38
N ASN A 638 -14.47 -18.46 -28.38
CA ASN A 638 -14.54 -17.12 -28.97
C ASN A 638 -15.24 -17.17 -30.32
N THR A 639 -15.83 -16.05 -30.72
CA THR A 639 -16.28 -15.87 -32.10
C THR A 639 -15.09 -15.49 -32.97
N SER A 640 -14.93 -16.17 -34.08
CA SER A 640 -13.92 -15.88 -35.10
C SER A 640 -14.58 -15.79 -36.46
N VAL A 641 -13.83 -15.32 -37.45
CA VAL A 641 -14.31 -15.21 -38.82
C VAL A 641 -13.64 -16.31 -39.62
N TYR A 642 -14.45 -17.12 -40.29
CA TYR A 642 -13.96 -18.20 -41.17
C TYR A 642 -14.41 -17.94 -42.59
N PRO A 643 -13.49 -17.92 -43.56
CA PRO A 643 -13.84 -17.82 -44.96
C PRO A 643 -14.46 -19.16 -45.45
N PHE A 644 -15.73 -19.12 -45.83
CA PHE A 644 -16.46 -20.29 -46.30
C PHE A 644 -16.83 -20.12 -47.78
N GLY A 645 -16.34 -21.06 -48.62
CA GLY A 645 -16.66 -21.06 -50.04
C GLY A 645 -15.68 -20.27 -50.93
N THR A 646 -16.02 -20.17 -52.22
CA THR A 646 -15.18 -19.52 -53.25
C THR A 646 -15.44 -18.02 -53.41
N THR A 647 -16.48 -17.50 -52.77
CA THR A 647 -16.81 -16.08 -52.67
C THR A 647 -16.52 -15.57 -51.26
N SER A 648 -15.91 -14.41 -51.15
CA SER A 648 -15.41 -13.74 -49.91
C SER A 648 -16.45 -13.45 -48.80
N GLY A 649 -17.31 -14.44 -48.51
CA GLY A 649 -18.25 -14.36 -47.42
C GLY A 649 -17.62 -14.85 -46.13
N ASN A 650 -17.19 -13.94 -45.28
CA ASN A 650 -16.77 -14.24 -43.93
C ASN A 650 -17.97 -14.69 -43.11
N GLN A 651 -17.93 -15.94 -42.62
CA GLN A 651 -18.96 -16.47 -41.71
C GLN A 651 -18.43 -16.46 -40.27
N THR A 652 -19.32 -16.10 -39.33
CA THR A 652 -18.99 -16.20 -37.91
C THR A 652 -18.82 -17.66 -37.50
N ALA A 653 -17.69 -18.01 -36.98
CA ALA A 653 -17.36 -19.33 -36.45
C ALA A 653 -17.11 -19.27 -34.93
N LEU A 654 -17.25 -20.40 -34.28
CA LEU A 654 -16.83 -20.57 -32.88
C LEU A 654 -15.50 -21.32 -32.84
N VAL A 655 -14.51 -20.71 -32.19
CA VAL A 655 -13.19 -21.31 -32.00
C VAL A 655 -13.00 -21.58 -30.52
N SER A 656 -12.49 -22.76 -30.16
CA SER A 656 -12.11 -23.06 -28.78
C SER A 656 -11.02 -22.12 -28.32
N SER A 657 -11.30 -21.27 -27.32
CA SER A 657 -10.33 -20.28 -26.82
C SER A 657 -9.43 -20.81 -25.73
N THR A 658 -9.95 -21.61 -24.78
CA THR A 658 -9.18 -22.15 -23.68
C THR A 658 -9.40 -23.65 -23.50
N LEU A 659 -8.32 -24.37 -23.19
CA LEU A 659 -8.41 -25.78 -22.79
C LEU A 659 -8.95 -25.87 -21.37
N ALA A 660 -10.11 -26.54 -21.20
CA ALA A 660 -10.70 -26.79 -19.90
C ALA A 660 -9.76 -27.59 -18.99
N ASN A 661 -9.58 -27.16 -17.75
CA ASN A 661 -8.95 -27.98 -16.72
C ASN A 661 -9.86 -28.20 -15.51
N PRO A 662 -10.69 -29.25 -15.50
CA PRO A 662 -11.59 -29.54 -14.40
C PRO A 662 -10.88 -30.00 -13.12
N TYR A 663 -9.57 -30.24 -13.18
CA TYR A 663 -8.75 -30.71 -12.07
C TYR A 663 -8.06 -29.57 -11.31
N ILE A 664 -8.21 -28.30 -11.76
CA ILE A 664 -7.70 -27.15 -11.02
C ILE A 664 -8.19 -27.24 -9.57
N HIS A 665 -7.27 -27.08 -8.63
CA HIS A 665 -7.53 -27.07 -7.20
C HIS A 665 -6.84 -25.90 -6.50
N TRP A 666 -7.10 -25.77 -5.22
CA TRP A 666 -6.58 -24.70 -4.38
C TRP A 666 -5.06 -24.65 -4.37
N GLU A 667 -4.51 -23.47 -4.54
CA GLU A 667 -3.12 -23.17 -4.19
C GLU A 667 -3.06 -23.10 -2.66
N GLU A 668 -2.12 -23.82 -2.04
CA GLU A 668 -1.99 -23.89 -0.58
C GLU A 668 -0.76 -23.16 -0.09
N VAL A 669 -0.91 -22.38 0.96
CA VAL A 669 0.20 -21.71 1.66
C VAL A 669 0.32 -22.28 3.06
N ALA A 670 1.35 -23.09 3.27
CA ALA A 670 1.73 -23.61 4.58
C ALA A 670 2.75 -22.69 5.23
N GLN A 671 2.53 -22.33 6.49
CA GLN A 671 3.43 -21.41 7.19
C GLN A 671 3.72 -21.89 8.61
N THR A 672 5.02 -21.89 8.97
CA THR A 672 5.53 -22.08 10.33
C THR A 672 6.10 -20.77 10.83
N ASN A 673 5.79 -20.40 12.05
CA ASN A 673 6.31 -19.20 12.70
C ASN A 673 6.76 -19.52 14.12
N ILE A 674 7.93 -19.00 14.53
CA ILE A 674 8.41 -19.03 15.91
C ILE A 674 8.76 -17.60 16.28
N GLY A 675 8.18 -17.11 17.37
CA GLY A 675 8.33 -15.72 17.82
C GLY A 675 8.76 -15.61 19.26
N PHE A 676 9.48 -14.55 19.55
CA PHE A 676 9.96 -14.17 20.88
C PHE A 676 9.63 -12.69 21.12
N ASN A 677 9.00 -12.40 22.25
CA ASN A 677 8.69 -11.03 22.67
C ASN A 677 9.29 -10.77 24.04
N ALA A 678 9.93 -9.63 24.24
CA ALA A 678 10.48 -9.19 25.50
C ALA A 678 10.10 -7.72 25.77
N SER A 679 9.71 -7.44 27.00
CA SER A 679 9.55 -6.09 27.54
C SER A 679 10.49 -5.92 28.70
N LEU A 680 11.38 -4.92 28.62
CA LEU A 680 12.49 -4.73 29.54
C LEU A 680 12.46 -3.31 30.13
N PHE A 681 13.03 -3.15 31.34
CA PHE A 681 13.23 -1.87 32.03
C PHE A 681 11.94 -1.06 32.17
N ASN A 682 10.89 -1.65 32.74
CA ASN A 682 9.54 -1.09 32.85
C ASN A 682 8.96 -0.67 31.49
N SER A 683 9.08 -1.59 30.50
CA SER A 683 8.63 -1.41 29.12
C SER A 683 9.33 -0.28 28.35
N ARG A 684 10.47 0.23 28.84
CA ARG A 684 11.28 1.19 28.09
C ARG A 684 11.92 0.57 26.85
N ILE A 685 12.10 -0.76 26.83
CA ILE A 685 12.56 -1.50 25.66
C ILE A 685 11.54 -2.61 25.37
N VAL A 686 10.90 -2.54 24.22
CA VAL A 686 10.01 -3.60 23.72
C VAL A 686 10.63 -4.20 22.46
N PHE A 687 10.93 -5.48 22.53
CA PHE A 687 11.59 -6.22 21.46
C PHE A 687 10.73 -7.39 20.98
N SER A 688 10.67 -7.60 19.68
CA SER A 688 10.02 -8.73 19.04
C SER A 688 10.91 -9.29 17.93
N LEU A 689 11.03 -10.61 17.92
CA LEU A 689 11.78 -11.36 16.90
C LEU A 689 10.92 -12.51 16.42
N ASP A 690 10.72 -12.64 15.10
CA ASP A 690 10.00 -13.74 14.47
C ASP A 690 10.88 -14.42 13.42
N ALA A 691 10.94 -15.76 13.47
CA ALA A 691 11.47 -16.60 12.41
C ALA A 691 10.32 -17.29 11.69
N TYR A 692 10.30 -17.24 10.35
CA TYR A 692 9.23 -17.83 9.58
C TYR A 692 9.71 -18.68 8.40
N LEU A 693 8.89 -19.65 8.06
CA LEU A 693 8.98 -20.45 6.84
C LEU A 693 7.59 -20.46 6.19
N LYS A 694 7.46 -19.84 5.01
CA LYS A 694 6.24 -19.78 4.20
C LYS A 694 6.48 -20.57 2.92
N GLU A 695 5.67 -21.58 2.69
CA GLU A 695 5.78 -22.45 1.52
C GLU A 695 4.45 -22.49 0.78
N THR A 696 4.44 -22.00 -0.45
CA THR A 696 3.33 -22.14 -1.37
C THR A 696 3.49 -23.45 -2.13
N ARG A 697 2.44 -24.26 -2.12
CA ARG A 697 2.34 -25.54 -2.80
C ARG A 697 1.24 -25.47 -3.85
N ASP A 698 1.36 -26.30 -4.87
CA ASP A 698 0.37 -26.37 -5.95
C ASP A 698 0.10 -25.00 -6.58
N MET A 699 1.15 -24.17 -6.68
CA MET A 699 1.08 -22.84 -7.29
C MET A 699 0.55 -22.96 -8.72
N LEU A 700 -0.37 -22.09 -9.07
CA LEU A 700 -0.96 -22.06 -10.40
C LEU A 700 0.00 -21.41 -11.40
N VAL A 701 0.31 -22.16 -12.43
CA VAL A 701 1.18 -21.72 -13.53
C VAL A 701 0.39 -21.80 -14.84
N LYS A 702 0.56 -20.80 -15.70
CA LYS A 702 0.05 -20.87 -17.06
C LYS A 702 0.97 -21.80 -17.87
N ALA A 703 0.45 -22.92 -18.33
CA ALA A 703 1.18 -23.85 -19.16
C ALA A 703 0.91 -23.55 -20.63
N SER A 704 1.98 -23.49 -21.45
CA SER A 704 1.86 -23.35 -22.90
C SER A 704 1.28 -24.62 -23.52
N ILE A 705 0.37 -24.44 -24.47
CA ILE A 705 -0.20 -25.52 -25.28
C ILE A 705 0.40 -25.43 -26.71
N PRO A 706 0.69 -26.55 -27.37
CA PRO A 706 1.16 -26.50 -28.74
C PRO A 706 0.15 -25.83 -29.68
N ILE A 707 0.61 -24.96 -30.59
CA ILE A 707 -0.22 -24.29 -31.61
C ILE A 707 -1.08 -25.29 -32.38
N THR A 708 -0.55 -26.50 -32.61
CA THR A 708 -1.23 -27.60 -33.31
C THR A 708 -2.44 -28.18 -32.55
N SER A 709 -2.67 -27.77 -31.30
CA SER A 709 -3.82 -28.20 -30.49
C SER A 709 -5.15 -27.62 -30.95
N GLY A 710 -5.14 -26.55 -31.80
CA GLY A 710 -6.36 -25.93 -32.37
C GLY A 710 -7.04 -24.96 -31.44
N PHE A 711 -6.42 -24.55 -30.35
CA PHE A 711 -6.90 -23.47 -29.49
C PHE A 711 -6.42 -22.12 -30.02
N GLU A 712 -7.27 -21.10 -29.96
CA GLU A 712 -6.92 -19.74 -30.35
C GLU A 712 -5.83 -19.15 -29.46
N ASP A 713 -5.95 -19.35 -28.16
CA ASP A 713 -4.92 -18.95 -27.19
C ASP A 713 -3.99 -20.13 -26.89
N THR A 714 -2.80 -20.07 -27.45
CA THR A 714 -1.77 -21.12 -27.29
C THR A 714 -1.07 -21.09 -25.93
N THR A 715 -1.40 -20.14 -25.07
CA THR A 715 -0.61 -19.89 -23.87
C THR A 715 -1.29 -20.30 -22.57
N THR A 716 -2.57 -20.72 -22.54
CA THR A 716 -3.28 -20.60 -21.28
C THR A 716 -4.17 -21.75 -20.86
N THR A 717 -3.59 -22.88 -20.50
CA THR A 717 -4.25 -23.70 -19.47
C THR A 717 -3.57 -23.48 -18.13
N TYR A 718 -4.38 -23.22 -17.09
CA TYR A 718 -3.86 -23.18 -15.72
C TYR A 718 -3.63 -24.61 -15.21
N THR A 719 -2.47 -24.83 -14.61
CA THR A 719 -2.14 -26.09 -13.93
C THR A 719 -1.52 -25.83 -12.56
N ASN A 720 -1.80 -26.69 -11.60
CA ASN A 720 -1.17 -26.65 -10.29
C ASN A 720 0.20 -27.34 -10.37
N ALA A 721 1.27 -26.56 -10.53
CA ALA A 721 2.57 -27.09 -10.91
C ALA A 721 3.78 -26.44 -10.22
N GLY A 722 3.57 -25.59 -9.25
CA GLY A 722 4.67 -24.84 -8.67
C GLY A 722 4.82 -24.99 -7.16
N LYS A 723 6.05 -24.84 -6.65
CA LYS A 723 6.35 -24.78 -5.24
C LYS A 723 7.38 -23.68 -4.97
N VAL A 724 7.00 -22.71 -4.12
CA VAL A 724 7.84 -21.56 -3.77
C VAL A 724 8.02 -21.51 -2.27
N ARG A 725 9.22 -21.16 -1.81
CA ARG A 725 9.55 -21.00 -0.41
C ARG A 725 10.08 -19.60 -0.14
N ASN A 726 9.52 -18.96 0.88
CA ASN A 726 10.06 -17.78 1.54
C ASN A 726 10.43 -18.14 2.97
N GLN A 727 11.61 -17.74 3.40
CA GLN A 727 12.07 -17.93 4.78
C GLN A 727 12.81 -16.70 5.24
N GLY A 728 12.65 -16.33 6.51
CA GLY A 728 13.25 -15.10 6.98
C GLY A 728 13.14 -14.86 8.47
N LEU A 729 13.68 -13.71 8.85
CA LEU A 729 13.67 -13.17 10.20
C LEU A 729 13.05 -11.78 10.18
N GLU A 730 12.22 -11.47 11.16
CA GLU A 730 11.61 -10.16 11.36
C GLU A 730 11.94 -9.66 12.76
N MET A 731 12.46 -8.46 12.87
CA MET A 731 12.80 -7.81 14.13
C MET A 731 12.01 -6.50 14.25
N SER A 732 11.51 -6.23 15.43
CA SER A 732 10.95 -4.95 15.82
C SER A 732 11.47 -4.56 17.19
N LEU A 733 11.96 -3.32 17.31
CA LEU A 733 12.49 -2.77 18.55
C LEU A 733 11.90 -1.37 18.75
N HIS A 734 11.23 -1.19 19.89
CA HIS A 734 10.79 0.13 20.37
C HIS A 734 11.54 0.46 21.64
N THR A 735 12.11 1.66 21.73
CA THR A 735 12.83 2.14 22.91
C THR A 735 12.39 3.54 23.30
N ILE A 736 12.17 3.72 24.59
CA ILE A 736 11.99 5.03 25.24
C ILE A 736 13.37 5.40 25.84
N ASN A 737 14.12 6.21 25.08
CA ASN A 737 15.51 6.55 25.43
C ASN A 737 15.57 7.58 26.55
N LEU A 738 14.74 8.64 26.46
CA LEU A 738 14.65 9.71 27.43
C LEU A 738 13.19 9.99 27.79
N THR A 739 12.96 10.23 29.09
CA THR A 739 11.69 10.66 29.66
C THR A 739 11.91 11.98 30.43
N GLY A 740 10.96 12.90 30.36
CA GLY A 740 11.04 14.21 31.05
C GLY A 740 10.72 15.38 30.12
N GLU A 741 11.33 16.55 30.34
CA GLU A 741 11.12 17.72 29.45
C GLU A 741 11.55 17.45 28.02
N LEU A 742 12.62 16.71 27.85
CA LEU A 742 13.07 16.15 26.57
C LEU A 742 12.68 14.68 26.51
N GLY A 743 11.66 14.37 25.72
CA GLY A 743 11.29 12.99 25.38
C GLY A 743 12.05 12.54 24.14
N TRP A 744 12.51 11.28 24.11
CA TRP A 744 13.11 10.65 22.92
C TRP A 744 12.73 9.19 22.84
N GLU A 745 12.09 8.82 21.74
CA GLU A 745 11.67 7.46 21.42
C GLU A 745 12.27 7.02 20.08
N THR A 746 12.61 5.75 19.98
CA THR A 746 13.13 5.17 18.72
C THR A 746 12.39 3.88 18.40
N ASN A 747 11.91 3.78 17.14
CA ASN A 747 11.36 2.55 16.56
C ASN A 747 12.29 2.05 15.47
N VAL A 748 12.70 0.78 15.53
CA VAL A 748 13.53 0.12 14.52
C VAL A 748 12.81 -1.12 14.03
N THR A 749 12.75 -1.30 12.72
CA THR A 749 12.34 -2.58 12.11
C THR A 749 13.43 -3.12 11.21
N ALA A 750 13.60 -4.42 11.16
CA ALA A 750 14.47 -5.08 10.21
C ALA A 750 13.84 -6.40 9.78
N THR A 751 13.97 -6.73 8.50
CA THR A 751 13.47 -7.98 7.92
C THR A 751 14.51 -8.54 6.97
N TYR A 752 14.85 -9.79 7.17
CA TYR A 752 15.58 -10.60 6.21
C TYR A 752 14.63 -11.57 5.54
N ASN A 753 14.61 -11.65 4.21
CA ASN A 753 13.80 -12.60 3.44
C ASN A 753 14.63 -13.26 2.35
N LYS A 754 14.46 -14.56 2.16
CA LYS A 754 15.03 -15.33 1.06
C LYS A 754 13.93 -16.07 0.31
N ASN A 755 13.73 -15.71 -0.96
CA ASN A 755 12.79 -16.33 -1.88
C ASN A 755 13.49 -17.41 -2.71
N LYS A 756 12.83 -18.56 -2.93
CA LYS A 756 13.36 -19.64 -3.76
C LYS A 756 12.24 -20.51 -4.35
N ILE A 757 12.29 -20.75 -5.63
CA ILE A 757 11.47 -21.75 -6.32
C ILE A 757 12.03 -23.13 -5.98
N LYS A 758 11.19 -24.02 -5.45
CA LYS A 758 11.56 -25.38 -5.05
C LYS A 758 11.25 -26.41 -6.13
N ASP A 759 10.17 -26.18 -6.87
CA ASP A 759 9.72 -27.05 -7.94
C ASP A 759 8.79 -26.30 -8.90
N LEU A 760 8.77 -26.70 -10.17
CA LEU A 760 7.88 -26.14 -11.21
C LEU A 760 7.15 -27.24 -11.99
N ASN A 761 7.35 -28.53 -11.65
CA ASN A 761 6.90 -29.68 -12.44
C ASN A 761 7.28 -29.57 -13.92
N SER A 762 8.38 -28.87 -14.22
CA SER A 762 8.93 -28.68 -15.54
C SER A 762 10.44 -28.89 -15.51
N ALA A 763 10.96 -29.62 -16.48
CA ALA A 763 12.40 -29.78 -16.64
C ALA A 763 13.05 -28.52 -17.28
N VAL A 764 12.24 -27.67 -17.93
CA VAL A 764 12.68 -26.48 -18.65
C VAL A 764 12.23 -25.24 -17.91
N PRO A 765 13.06 -24.20 -17.78
CA PRO A 765 12.66 -22.91 -17.21
C PRO A 765 11.49 -22.28 -17.98
N TYR A 766 10.64 -21.53 -17.28
CA TYR A 766 9.68 -20.63 -17.90
C TYR A 766 10.31 -19.26 -18.05
N TYR A 767 10.35 -18.73 -19.27
CA TYR A 767 10.83 -17.38 -19.55
C TYR A 767 9.66 -16.41 -19.53
N ILE A 768 9.83 -15.31 -18.81
CA ILE A 768 8.78 -14.31 -18.59
C ILE A 768 9.35 -12.89 -18.71
N ASN A 769 8.48 -11.89 -18.81
CA ASN A 769 8.81 -10.48 -18.97
C ASN A 769 9.74 -10.23 -20.17
N GLN A 770 9.15 -9.86 -21.29
CA GLN A 770 9.87 -9.50 -22.53
C GLN A 770 10.10 -8.00 -22.62
N ILE A 771 11.27 -7.63 -23.14
CA ILE A 771 11.62 -6.28 -23.58
C ILE A 771 12.21 -6.40 -24.97
N ASN A 772 11.71 -5.64 -25.94
CA ASN A 772 12.13 -5.69 -27.33
C ASN A 772 12.21 -7.13 -27.87
N ASN A 773 11.15 -7.92 -27.62
CA ASN A 773 11.02 -9.34 -28.00
C ASN A 773 12.05 -10.30 -27.36
N SER A 774 12.83 -9.86 -26.39
CA SER A 774 13.78 -10.70 -25.66
C SER A 774 13.33 -10.91 -24.22
N TYR A 775 13.36 -12.15 -23.74
CA TYR A 775 13.06 -12.47 -22.35
C TYR A 775 14.15 -11.96 -21.40
N VAL A 776 13.73 -11.26 -20.34
CA VAL A 776 14.62 -10.64 -19.35
C VAL A 776 14.64 -11.42 -18.05
N THR A 777 13.55 -12.14 -17.73
CA THR A 777 13.45 -12.90 -16.48
C THR A 777 13.06 -14.33 -16.73
N MET A 778 13.38 -15.19 -15.77
CA MET A 778 12.99 -16.60 -15.81
C MET A 778 12.47 -17.10 -14.46
N LEU A 779 11.72 -18.20 -14.53
CA LEU A 779 11.35 -19.04 -13.41
C LEU A 779 12.07 -20.37 -13.56
N ALA A 780 12.94 -20.69 -12.62
CA ALA A 780 13.67 -21.95 -12.62
C ALA A 780 13.83 -22.47 -11.20
N LYS A 781 13.90 -23.80 -11.08
CA LYS A 781 14.18 -24.47 -9.82
C LYS A 781 15.49 -23.96 -9.23
N ASP A 782 15.48 -23.74 -7.90
CA ASP A 782 16.59 -23.29 -7.10
C ASP A 782 16.94 -21.79 -7.22
N TYR A 783 16.28 -21.05 -8.10
CA TYR A 783 16.40 -19.61 -8.25
C TYR A 783 15.22 -18.85 -7.59
N PRO A 784 15.34 -17.55 -7.33
CA PRO A 784 14.22 -16.72 -6.88
C PRO A 784 13.21 -16.48 -8.01
N ILE A 785 11.98 -16.10 -7.64
CA ILE A 785 10.99 -15.62 -8.61
C ILE A 785 11.54 -14.40 -9.34
N ASN A 786 11.32 -14.31 -10.67
CA ASN A 786 11.77 -13.22 -11.54
C ASN A 786 13.30 -13.05 -11.62
N ALA A 787 14.08 -14.11 -11.44
CA ALA A 787 15.53 -14.05 -11.64
C ALA A 787 15.86 -13.48 -13.02
N PHE A 788 16.74 -12.47 -13.10
CA PHE A 788 17.17 -11.90 -14.37
C PHE A 788 18.01 -12.92 -15.15
N TYR A 789 17.75 -12.99 -16.46
CA TYR A 789 18.34 -13.99 -17.34
C TYR A 789 18.87 -13.31 -18.61
N GLY A 790 20.15 -13.47 -18.88
CA GLY A 790 20.80 -12.80 -20.00
C GLY A 790 22.26 -13.20 -20.17
N TYR A 791 22.97 -12.46 -21.01
CA TYR A 791 24.39 -12.65 -21.27
C TYR A 791 25.25 -12.01 -20.17
N VAL A 792 26.48 -12.52 -20.02
CA VAL A 792 27.49 -11.96 -19.14
C VAL A 792 28.52 -11.21 -19.97
N THR A 793 28.80 -9.96 -19.60
CA THR A 793 29.79 -9.12 -20.29
C THR A 793 31.20 -9.32 -19.72
N ASP A 794 32.23 -9.15 -20.52
CA ASP A 794 33.66 -9.27 -20.15
C ASP A 794 34.49 -8.08 -20.65
N GLY A 795 33.94 -6.87 -20.54
CA GLY A 795 34.53 -5.63 -20.98
C GLY A 795 34.32 -5.35 -22.48
N LEU A 796 35.26 -4.60 -23.09
CA LEU A 796 35.19 -4.19 -24.48
C LEU A 796 36.39 -4.75 -25.26
N PHE A 797 36.21 -5.07 -26.51
CA PHE A 797 37.30 -5.33 -27.43
C PHE A 797 38.09 -4.03 -27.63
N GLN A 798 39.40 -4.05 -27.35
CA GLN A 798 40.22 -2.84 -27.49
C GLN A 798 40.80 -2.73 -28.90
N ASN A 799 41.12 -3.85 -29.55
CA ASN A 799 41.70 -3.92 -30.88
C ASN A 799 41.23 -5.18 -31.63
N GLN A 800 41.59 -5.25 -32.91
CA GLN A 800 41.16 -6.38 -33.78
C GLN A 800 41.73 -7.72 -33.35
N ALA A 801 42.92 -7.75 -32.78
CA ALA A 801 43.53 -8.99 -32.30
C ALA A 801 42.72 -9.63 -31.16
N GLU A 802 42.09 -8.84 -30.31
CA GLU A 802 41.17 -9.32 -29.26
C GLU A 802 39.89 -9.88 -29.87
N VAL A 803 39.34 -9.28 -30.93
CA VAL A 803 38.16 -9.78 -31.65
C VAL A 803 38.48 -11.13 -32.30
N ASP A 804 39.63 -11.23 -33.00
CA ASP A 804 40.04 -12.42 -33.73
C ASP A 804 40.37 -13.61 -32.78
N ALA A 805 40.81 -13.32 -31.58
CA ALA A 805 41.14 -14.35 -30.56
C ALA A 805 39.93 -14.81 -29.71
N HIS A 806 38.80 -14.15 -29.83
CA HIS A 806 37.60 -14.45 -29.03
C HIS A 806 36.70 -15.53 -29.71
N ALA A 807 35.77 -16.10 -28.97
CA ALA A 807 34.66 -16.89 -29.52
C ALA A 807 33.93 -16.09 -30.61
N VAL A 808 33.42 -16.75 -31.62
CA VAL A 808 32.73 -16.09 -32.72
C VAL A 808 31.53 -15.30 -32.24
N GLN A 809 31.65 -13.96 -32.32
CA GLN A 809 30.61 -13.02 -31.94
C GLN A 809 30.24 -12.17 -33.18
N PRO A 810 29.12 -12.49 -33.86
CA PRO A 810 28.77 -11.85 -35.12
C PRO A 810 28.64 -10.32 -35.01
N GLY A 811 29.29 -9.59 -35.96
CA GLY A 811 29.23 -8.13 -35.98
C GLY A 811 30.17 -7.42 -35.00
N ALA A 812 31.00 -8.16 -34.27
CA ALA A 812 31.93 -7.57 -33.31
C ALA A 812 33.09 -6.85 -34.02
N GLU A 813 33.43 -5.67 -33.50
CA GLU A 813 34.58 -4.86 -33.92
C GLU A 813 35.21 -4.20 -32.69
N PRO A 814 36.42 -3.64 -32.81
CA PRO A 814 37.05 -2.90 -31.71
C PRO A 814 36.12 -1.79 -31.13
N GLY A 815 36.00 -1.72 -29.81
CA GLY A 815 35.09 -0.85 -29.08
C GLY A 815 33.73 -1.46 -28.75
N ASP A 816 33.41 -2.65 -29.29
CA ASP A 816 32.17 -3.35 -28.95
C ASP A 816 32.29 -4.16 -27.65
N ILE A 817 31.12 -4.50 -27.05
CA ILE A 817 31.03 -5.33 -25.86
C ILE A 817 31.45 -6.75 -26.18
N ARG A 818 32.35 -7.29 -25.36
CA ARG A 818 32.74 -8.70 -25.37
C ARG A 818 31.83 -9.48 -24.44
N PHE A 819 31.15 -10.51 -24.99
CA PHE A 819 30.28 -11.40 -24.21
C PHE A 819 31.02 -12.69 -23.89
N ARG A 820 30.71 -13.30 -22.72
CA ARG A 820 31.34 -14.56 -22.30
C ARG A 820 30.73 -15.76 -23.02
N ASP A 821 31.60 -16.59 -23.56
CA ASP A 821 31.27 -17.97 -23.98
C ASP A 821 31.24 -18.84 -22.70
N LEU A 822 30.01 -19.12 -22.19
CA LEU A 822 29.83 -19.85 -20.93
C LEU A 822 29.87 -21.35 -21.05
N ASN A 823 29.55 -21.87 -22.24
CA ASN A 823 29.54 -23.29 -22.53
C ASN A 823 30.86 -23.76 -23.23
N ASN A 824 31.74 -22.80 -23.63
CA ASN A 824 33.02 -23.02 -24.33
C ASN A 824 32.85 -23.76 -25.67
N ASP A 825 31.78 -23.44 -26.42
CA ASP A 825 31.55 -24.00 -27.75
C ASP A 825 32.19 -23.17 -28.89
N GLY A 826 32.79 -22.02 -28.53
CA GLY A 826 33.47 -21.13 -29.46
C GLY A 826 32.55 -20.16 -30.20
N VAL A 827 31.26 -20.07 -29.84
CA VAL A 827 30.28 -19.19 -30.48
C VAL A 827 29.38 -18.54 -29.45
N ILE A 828 29.20 -17.19 -29.48
CA ILE A 828 28.27 -16.48 -28.60
C ILE A 828 26.83 -16.64 -29.14
N ASN A 829 25.99 -17.35 -28.39
CA ASN A 829 24.60 -17.62 -28.74
C ASN A 829 23.70 -17.76 -27.49
N ASP A 830 22.41 -18.12 -27.66
CA ASP A 830 21.45 -18.22 -26.55
C ASP A 830 21.82 -19.25 -25.46
N SER A 831 22.74 -20.16 -25.74
CA SER A 831 23.26 -21.16 -24.78
C SER A 831 24.22 -20.51 -23.74
N ASP A 832 24.74 -19.29 -24.04
CA ASP A 832 25.60 -18.52 -23.12
C ASP A 832 24.81 -17.60 -22.16
N ARG A 833 23.51 -17.71 -22.17
CA ARG A 833 22.68 -16.98 -21.24
C ARG A 833 22.58 -17.69 -19.89
N THR A 834 22.63 -16.93 -18.83
CA THR A 834 22.57 -17.42 -17.45
C THR A 834 21.79 -16.47 -16.55
N VAL A 835 21.67 -16.82 -15.26
CA VAL A 835 21.11 -15.90 -14.25
C VAL A 835 22.10 -14.79 -13.97
N ILE A 836 21.70 -13.55 -14.23
CA ILE A 836 22.51 -12.34 -14.11
C ILE A 836 22.10 -11.44 -12.93
N GLY A 837 21.03 -11.76 -12.20
CA GLY A 837 20.61 -10.99 -11.03
C GLY A 837 19.36 -11.49 -10.34
N ASN A 838 19.14 -10.97 -9.14
CA ASN A 838 17.98 -11.25 -8.30
C ASN A 838 17.23 -9.94 -7.99
N PRO A 839 15.99 -9.76 -8.44
CA PRO A 839 15.22 -8.54 -8.14
C PRO A 839 14.70 -8.46 -6.71
N ASN A 840 14.62 -9.61 -6.00
CA ASN A 840 14.01 -9.66 -4.68
C ASN A 840 14.99 -9.16 -3.61
N PRO A 841 14.64 -8.10 -2.86
CA PRO A 841 15.48 -7.63 -1.76
C PRO A 841 15.66 -8.71 -0.68
N SER A 842 16.88 -8.79 -0.14
CA SER A 842 17.18 -9.65 0.98
C SER A 842 16.92 -8.97 2.33
N TRP A 843 17.12 -7.65 2.40
CA TRP A 843 16.97 -6.86 3.60
C TRP A 843 16.06 -5.66 3.40
N PHE A 844 15.17 -5.45 4.37
CA PHE A 844 14.37 -4.25 4.56
C PHE A 844 14.62 -3.77 5.98
N PHE A 845 14.88 -2.49 6.16
CA PHE A 845 15.08 -1.93 7.48
C PHE A 845 14.59 -0.49 7.55
N SER A 846 14.20 -0.08 8.74
CA SER A 846 13.79 1.29 9.00
C SER A 846 14.09 1.70 10.42
N MET A 847 14.18 3.00 10.63
CA MET A 847 14.37 3.63 11.92
C MET A 847 13.57 4.93 11.98
N ASN A 848 12.73 5.06 13.00
CA ASN A 848 12.03 6.30 13.30
C ASN A 848 12.46 6.82 14.66
N ASN A 849 12.90 8.09 14.72
CA ASN A 849 13.21 8.79 15.96
C ASN A 849 12.21 9.91 16.18
N ASN A 850 11.59 9.93 17.35
CA ASN A 850 10.69 10.99 17.79
C ASN A 850 11.30 11.70 19.00
N LEU A 851 11.53 13.00 18.87
CA LEU A 851 12.02 13.87 19.93
C LEU A 851 10.92 14.89 20.27
N SER A 852 10.62 15.04 21.54
CA SER A 852 9.63 15.99 22.02
C SER A 852 10.23 16.92 23.07
N TYR A 853 9.95 18.25 22.95
CA TYR A 853 10.41 19.26 23.89
C TYR A 853 9.47 20.45 23.93
N LYS A 854 8.83 20.71 25.06
CA LYS A 854 7.98 21.90 25.31
C LYS A 854 6.97 22.22 24.18
N GLY A 855 6.25 21.21 23.71
CA GLY A 855 5.27 21.33 22.64
C GLY A 855 5.81 21.19 21.22
N PHE A 856 7.14 21.22 21.02
CA PHE A 856 7.78 20.83 19.76
C PHE A 856 7.93 19.32 19.71
N GLU A 857 7.75 18.76 18.53
CA GLU A 857 7.96 17.35 18.23
C GLU A 857 8.67 17.22 16.89
N LEU A 858 9.83 16.57 16.90
CA LEU A 858 10.64 16.27 15.71
C LEU A 858 10.63 14.77 15.46
N SER A 859 10.13 14.36 14.29
CA SER A 859 10.18 12.98 13.81
C SER A 859 11.13 12.87 12.64
N VAL A 860 12.04 11.89 12.68
CA VAL A 860 12.99 11.59 11.58
C VAL A 860 12.87 10.12 11.24
N PHE A 861 12.41 9.84 10.04
CA PHE A 861 12.18 8.48 9.55
C PHE A 861 13.14 8.11 8.43
N LEU A 862 13.91 7.04 8.65
CA LEU A 862 14.86 6.45 7.72
C LEU A 862 14.33 5.10 7.23
N GLN A 863 14.54 4.80 5.95
CA GLN A 863 14.17 3.53 5.34
C GLN A 863 15.27 3.05 4.41
N GLY A 864 15.54 1.75 4.38
CA GLY A 864 16.51 1.17 3.47
C GLY A 864 16.10 -0.21 2.98
N VAL A 865 16.63 -0.54 1.81
CA VAL A 865 16.49 -1.84 1.14
C VAL A 865 17.87 -2.26 0.65
N ALA A 866 18.20 -3.55 0.76
CA ALA A 866 19.49 -4.04 0.28
C ALA A 866 19.43 -5.49 -0.24
N GLY A 867 20.35 -5.78 -1.15
CA GLY A 867 20.57 -7.12 -1.70
C GLY A 867 19.66 -7.48 -2.87
N ASN A 868 19.06 -6.49 -3.53
CA ASN A 868 18.34 -6.65 -4.80
C ASN A 868 19.14 -6.05 -5.96
N LYS A 869 18.82 -6.51 -7.16
CA LYS A 869 19.27 -5.92 -8.42
C LYS A 869 18.08 -5.34 -9.17
N ILE A 870 18.34 -4.35 -10.02
CA ILE A 870 17.37 -3.73 -10.92
C ILE A 870 17.86 -3.91 -12.35
N TYR A 871 16.98 -4.36 -13.22
CA TYR A 871 17.21 -4.31 -14.66
C TYR A 871 16.71 -2.95 -15.18
N ASN A 872 17.67 -2.05 -15.49
CA ASN A 872 17.34 -0.73 -16.04
C ASN A 872 17.10 -0.84 -17.53
N ALA A 873 15.85 -1.10 -17.93
CA ALA A 873 15.48 -1.25 -19.33
C ALA A 873 15.56 0.07 -20.12
N ASN A 874 15.49 1.21 -19.45
CA ASN A 874 15.66 2.52 -20.11
C ASN A 874 17.06 2.66 -20.71
N ASN A 875 18.05 2.04 -20.08
CA ASN A 875 19.44 2.10 -20.53
C ASN A 875 19.70 1.31 -21.83
N ILE A 876 18.79 0.42 -22.25
CA ILE A 876 18.87 -0.22 -23.57
C ILE A 876 18.89 0.87 -24.66
N ASP A 877 17.99 1.86 -24.53
CA ASP A 877 17.88 2.98 -25.45
C ASP A 877 18.79 4.16 -25.05
N ASN A 878 18.86 4.52 -23.76
CA ASN A 878 19.50 5.76 -23.30
C ASN A 878 21.01 5.68 -23.03
N VAL A 879 21.63 4.48 -23.14
CA VAL A 879 23.09 4.30 -23.22
C VAL A 879 23.49 3.32 -24.34
N GLY A 880 22.52 2.98 -25.17
CA GLY A 880 22.71 1.99 -26.25
C GLY A 880 23.51 2.53 -27.43
N MET A 881 23.34 3.82 -27.73
CA MET A 881 24.00 4.50 -28.86
C MET A 881 23.80 3.79 -30.21
N ALA A 882 22.61 3.18 -30.40
CA ALA A 882 22.29 2.29 -31.51
C ALA A 882 21.24 2.87 -32.47
N ALA A 883 20.55 3.92 -32.07
CA ALA A 883 19.47 4.57 -32.83
C ALA A 883 19.47 6.09 -32.56
N ALA A 884 18.73 6.82 -33.38
CA ALA A 884 18.57 8.26 -33.21
C ALA A 884 17.64 8.58 -32.02
N TYR A 885 18.12 8.33 -30.79
CA TYR A 885 17.51 8.63 -29.51
C TYR A 885 18.45 9.47 -28.66
N ASN A 886 17.91 10.36 -27.84
CA ASN A 886 18.74 11.05 -26.85
C ASN A 886 19.30 10.06 -25.84
N GLN A 887 20.43 10.34 -25.27
CA GLN A 887 21.21 9.47 -24.39
C GLN A 887 21.48 10.17 -23.06
N THR A 888 21.82 9.37 -22.02
CA THR A 888 22.36 9.93 -20.78
C THR A 888 23.79 10.45 -20.98
N THR A 889 24.20 11.34 -20.08
CA THR A 889 25.58 11.90 -20.11
C THR A 889 26.66 10.85 -19.89
N ASP A 890 26.33 9.63 -19.43
CA ASP A 890 27.27 8.52 -19.28
C ASP A 890 27.99 8.17 -20.60
N VAL A 891 27.29 8.32 -21.76
CA VAL A 891 27.85 8.01 -23.09
C VAL A 891 28.95 8.97 -23.55
N LEU A 892 29.18 10.07 -22.83
CA LEU A 892 30.31 10.96 -23.09
C LEU A 892 31.66 10.24 -22.86
N ASN A 893 31.64 9.18 -22.02
CA ASN A 893 32.80 8.33 -21.76
C ASN A 893 32.90 7.12 -22.70
N ARG A 894 32.25 7.20 -23.90
CA ARG A 894 32.25 6.12 -24.90
C ARG A 894 33.61 5.82 -25.45
N TRP A 895 33.83 4.61 -25.93
CA TRP A 895 35.03 4.22 -26.62
C TRP A 895 35.16 4.96 -27.96
N ARG A 896 36.32 5.63 -28.18
CA ARG A 896 36.70 6.37 -29.37
C ARG A 896 38.08 5.94 -29.92
N GLY A 897 38.59 4.79 -29.43
CA GLY A 897 39.90 4.25 -29.77
C GLY A 897 40.45 3.46 -28.61
N GLU A 898 41.48 2.67 -28.86
CA GLU A 898 42.13 1.80 -27.86
C GLU A 898 42.49 2.58 -26.58
N GLY A 899 42.07 2.08 -25.41
CA GLY A 899 42.37 2.67 -24.10
C GLY A 899 41.47 3.85 -23.69
N THR A 900 40.58 4.36 -24.54
CA THR A 900 39.70 5.49 -24.19
C THR A 900 38.53 5.12 -23.30
N SER A 901 38.03 3.86 -23.34
CA SER A 901 37.02 3.32 -22.45
C SER A 901 37.15 1.82 -22.34
N TYR A 902 36.79 1.27 -21.17
CA TYR A 902 36.74 -0.17 -20.89
C TYR A 902 35.33 -0.68 -20.55
N SER A 903 34.35 0.21 -20.44
CA SER A 903 32.99 -0.12 -20.01
C SER A 903 31.89 0.44 -20.93
N MET A 904 32.06 1.64 -21.49
CA MET A 904 31.11 2.25 -22.40
C MET A 904 31.53 1.99 -23.85
N PRO A 905 30.73 1.25 -24.63
CA PRO A 905 31.09 0.83 -25.97
C PRO A 905 31.19 2.00 -26.96
N ARG A 906 31.66 1.73 -28.18
CA ARG A 906 31.61 2.68 -29.30
C ARG A 906 30.18 2.99 -29.69
N ALA A 907 29.93 4.19 -30.17
CA ALA A 907 28.65 4.57 -30.75
C ALA A 907 28.55 4.05 -32.18
N VAL A 908 27.53 3.24 -32.47
CA VAL A 908 27.34 2.64 -33.82
C VAL A 908 25.87 2.48 -34.14
N PHE A 909 25.40 3.04 -35.27
CA PHE A 909 24.00 2.96 -35.67
C PHE A 909 23.64 1.53 -36.11
N GLY A 910 22.48 1.03 -35.64
CA GLY A 910 21.96 -0.29 -36.00
C GLY A 910 22.50 -1.43 -35.16
N ASP A 911 23.46 -1.20 -34.25
CA ASP A 911 23.99 -2.16 -33.27
C ASP A 911 24.38 -3.55 -33.85
N PRO A 912 25.31 -3.63 -34.81
CA PRO A 912 25.63 -4.87 -35.47
C PRO A 912 26.15 -5.99 -34.54
N ASN A 913 26.83 -5.61 -33.43
CA ASN A 913 27.28 -6.53 -32.39
C ASN A 913 26.18 -6.89 -31.38
N GLN A 914 25.02 -6.24 -31.46
CA GLN A 914 23.96 -6.34 -30.45
C GLN A 914 24.46 -6.00 -29.02
N ASN A 915 25.16 -4.88 -28.87
CA ASN A 915 25.61 -4.34 -27.58
C ASN A 915 24.43 -4.09 -26.62
N CYS A 916 23.24 -3.88 -27.18
CA CYS A 916 21.98 -3.65 -26.45
C CYS A 916 21.24 -4.94 -26.07
N ARG A 917 21.78 -6.14 -26.36
CA ARG A 917 21.13 -7.41 -25.97
C ARG A 917 21.01 -7.52 -24.45
N VAL A 918 20.03 -8.32 -24.00
CA VAL A 918 19.77 -8.54 -22.58
C VAL A 918 21.01 -9.13 -21.89
N SER A 919 21.64 -8.34 -21.04
CA SER A 919 22.91 -8.69 -20.37
C SER A 919 23.02 -8.07 -18.98
N ASP A 920 24.03 -8.47 -18.24
CA ASP A 920 24.38 -7.92 -16.93
C ASP A 920 24.80 -6.43 -16.98
N ARG A 921 25.11 -5.88 -18.15
CA ARG A 921 25.35 -4.45 -18.39
C ARG A 921 24.21 -3.58 -17.87
N PHE A 922 22.96 -4.03 -18.00
CA PHE A 922 21.78 -3.30 -17.61
C PHE A 922 21.28 -3.68 -16.19
N VAL A 923 21.99 -4.61 -15.52
CA VAL A 923 21.67 -5.04 -14.15
C VAL A 923 22.51 -4.23 -13.16
N VAL A 924 21.84 -3.39 -12.40
CA VAL A 924 22.48 -2.48 -11.43
C VAL A 924 22.09 -2.82 -10.00
N ASP A 925 22.86 -2.33 -9.02
CA ASP A 925 22.51 -2.49 -7.61
C ASP A 925 21.28 -1.65 -7.27
N GLY A 926 20.24 -2.32 -6.71
CA GLY A 926 19.00 -1.69 -6.29
C GLY A 926 18.99 -1.28 -4.82
N SER A 927 20.10 -1.44 -4.10
CA SER A 927 20.17 -1.08 -2.69
C SER A 927 20.11 0.42 -2.48
N TYR A 928 19.39 0.86 -1.43
CA TYR A 928 19.31 2.27 -1.08
C TYR A 928 19.09 2.50 0.42
N LEU A 929 19.47 3.68 0.89
CA LEU A 929 19.07 4.27 2.16
C LEU A 929 18.41 5.62 1.89
N ARG A 930 17.18 5.79 2.38
CA ARG A 930 16.38 7.01 2.18
C ARG A 930 16.07 7.67 3.51
N VAL A 931 16.32 8.99 3.59
CA VAL A 931 15.69 9.85 4.59
C VAL A 931 14.27 10.09 4.11
N LYS A 932 13.34 9.21 4.57
CA LYS A 932 11.98 9.12 4.04
C LYS A 932 11.13 10.31 4.46
N ASN A 933 11.23 10.71 5.75
CA ASN A 933 10.42 11.82 6.27
C ASN A 933 11.16 12.54 7.41
N ILE A 934 11.06 13.86 7.41
CA ILE A 934 11.40 14.74 8.53
C ILE A 934 10.18 15.61 8.80
N THR A 935 9.61 15.54 10.01
CA THR A 935 8.45 16.33 10.42
C THR A 935 8.76 17.07 11.70
N LEU A 936 8.58 18.40 11.68
CA LEU A 936 8.62 19.25 12.86
C LEU A 936 7.21 19.75 13.15
N SER A 937 6.70 19.49 14.33
CA SER A 937 5.36 19.89 14.75
C SER A 937 5.44 20.75 16.02
N TYR A 938 4.47 21.64 16.17
CA TYR A 938 4.29 22.43 17.37
C TYR A 938 2.83 22.39 17.84
N THR A 939 2.62 21.96 19.07
CA THR A 939 1.31 21.98 19.71
C THR A 939 1.18 23.24 20.55
N PHE A 940 0.19 24.07 20.23
CA PHE A 940 -0.01 25.36 20.88
C PHE A 940 -0.47 25.19 22.34
N PRO A 941 0.03 26.01 23.28
CA PRO A 941 -0.40 25.97 24.66
C PRO A 941 -1.90 26.24 24.81
N LYS A 942 -2.60 25.49 25.63
CA LYS A 942 -4.05 25.65 25.89
C LYS A 942 -4.46 27.06 26.28
N GLN A 943 -3.60 27.80 26.99
CA GLN A 943 -3.86 29.19 27.41
C GLN A 943 -4.09 30.14 26.23
N TRP A 944 -3.44 29.93 25.08
CA TRP A 944 -3.63 30.75 23.89
C TRP A 944 -4.93 30.42 23.16
N LEU A 945 -5.36 29.16 23.25
CA LEU A 945 -6.49 28.60 22.51
C LEU A 945 -7.84 28.79 23.22
N GLN A 946 -7.84 28.93 24.54
CA GLN A 946 -9.07 29.08 25.35
C GLN A 946 -9.97 30.23 24.91
N LYS A 947 -9.38 31.39 24.53
CA LYS A 947 -10.14 32.55 24.03
C LYS A 947 -10.86 32.30 22.71
N LEU A 948 -10.38 31.31 21.93
CA LEU A 948 -10.92 30.92 20.62
C LEU A 948 -11.83 29.69 20.73
N GLN A 949 -12.08 29.17 21.96
CA GLN A 949 -12.83 27.91 22.19
C GLN A 949 -12.22 26.70 21.47
N ILE A 950 -10.91 26.70 21.22
CA ILE A 950 -10.18 25.60 20.60
C ILE A 950 -9.55 24.76 21.72
N GLU A 951 -9.83 23.44 21.73
CA GLU A 951 -9.29 22.52 22.72
C GLU A 951 -7.81 22.22 22.44
N ASN A 952 -7.47 22.04 21.17
CA ASN A 952 -6.10 21.72 20.71
C ASN A 952 -5.86 22.30 19.31
N ALA A 953 -4.68 22.87 19.10
CA ALA A 953 -4.19 23.27 17.77
C ALA A 953 -2.76 22.80 17.57
N ARG A 954 -2.46 22.22 16.40
CA ARG A 954 -1.12 21.74 16.01
C ARG A 954 -0.76 22.24 14.62
N LEU A 955 0.42 22.81 14.50
CA LEU A 955 1.08 23.15 13.23
C LEU A 955 2.14 22.10 12.96
N SER A 956 2.22 21.59 11.72
CA SER A 956 3.26 20.66 11.29
C SER A 956 3.91 21.15 10.00
N LEU A 957 5.22 21.03 9.94
CA LEU A 957 6.06 21.23 8.75
C LEU A 957 6.75 19.91 8.45
N SER A 958 6.61 19.39 7.24
CA SER A 958 7.24 18.13 6.89
C SER A 958 7.87 18.15 5.50
N CYS A 959 8.89 17.32 5.35
CA CYS A 959 9.53 17.04 4.07
C CYS A 959 9.58 15.52 3.90
N GLU A 960 9.01 15.02 2.80
CA GLU A 960 9.03 13.61 2.43
C GLU A 960 10.03 13.37 1.29
N ASN A 961 10.64 12.18 1.27
CA ASN A 961 11.70 11.78 0.32
C ASN A 961 12.84 12.81 0.27
N VAL A 962 13.34 13.18 1.45
CA VAL A 962 14.33 14.25 1.64
C VAL A 962 15.60 13.99 0.85
N ALA A 963 16.13 12.76 0.95
CA ALA A 963 17.31 12.32 0.23
C ALA A 963 17.31 10.79 0.06
N THR A 964 17.85 10.32 -1.06
CA THR A 964 18.07 8.87 -1.32
C THR A 964 19.55 8.67 -1.64
N ILE A 965 20.21 7.81 -0.86
CA ILE A 965 21.59 7.38 -1.09
C ILE A 965 21.52 6.03 -1.79
N THR A 966 21.94 5.96 -3.04
CA THR A 966 21.89 4.77 -3.89
C THR A 966 22.94 4.84 -4.99
N GLY A 967 23.34 3.68 -5.50
CA GLY A 967 24.14 3.58 -6.73
C GLY A 967 23.31 3.52 -8.02
N TYR A 968 21.96 3.55 -7.91
CA TYR A 968 21.06 3.50 -9.04
C TYR A 968 20.92 4.88 -9.72
N SER A 969 21.12 4.93 -11.05
CA SER A 969 21.13 6.17 -11.83
C SER A 969 19.76 6.54 -12.46
N GLY A 970 18.72 5.70 -12.30
CA GLY A 970 17.35 5.97 -12.78
C GLY A 970 16.56 6.85 -11.80
N PHE A 971 15.26 7.04 -12.07
CA PHE A 971 14.39 7.91 -11.27
C PHE A 971 14.30 7.49 -9.81
N ASP A 972 14.15 6.19 -9.55
CA ASP A 972 14.02 5.66 -8.18
C ASP A 972 14.43 4.18 -8.12
N PRO A 973 15.23 3.76 -7.12
CA PRO A 973 15.59 2.34 -6.93
C PRO A 973 14.44 1.47 -6.43
N GLU A 974 13.32 2.07 -6.03
CA GLU A 974 12.10 1.36 -5.60
C GLU A 974 11.24 1.00 -6.83
N VAL A 975 11.76 0.11 -7.68
CA VAL A 975 11.07 -0.36 -8.88
C VAL A 975 9.98 -1.39 -8.55
N ASP A 976 9.18 -1.74 -9.57
CA ASP A 976 8.14 -2.75 -9.45
C ASP A 976 8.73 -4.12 -9.03
N ILE A 977 7.84 -5.00 -8.59
CA ILE A 977 8.12 -6.32 -8.02
C ILE A 977 8.91 -7.27 -8.96
N ASN A 978 8.83 -7.06 -10.26
CA ASN A 978 9.63 -7.80 -11.25
C ASN A 978 11.08 -7.28 -11.35
N GLY A 979 11.40 -6.15 -10.68
CA GLY A 979 12.72 -5.55 -10.67
C GLY A 979 13.13 -4.85 -11.95
N ILE A 980 12.19 -4.60 -12.87
CA ILE A 980 12.45 -3.98 -14.17
C ILE A 980 12.00 -2.51 -14.11
N ASP A 981 12.89 -1.58 -14.43
CA ASP A 981 12.55 -0.17 -14.62
C ASP A 981 12.27 0.12 -16.11
N LEU A 982 11.02 0.49 -16.40
CA LEU A 982 10.51 0.90 -17.72
C LEU A 982 9.92 2.32 -17.61
N SER A 983 10.78 3.33 -17.43
CA SER A 983 10.37 4.76 -17.44
C SER A 983 9.23 5.05 -16.46
N ARG A 984 9.41 4.61 -15.19
CA ARG A 984 8.40 4.81 -14.15
C ARG A 984 8.16 6.29 -13.85
N TYR A 985 7.00 6.58 -13.27
CA TYR A 985 6.66 7.92 -12.80
C TYR A 985 7.68 8.38 -11.73
N PRO A 986 8.27 9.61 -11.86
CA PRO A 986 9.28 10.09 -10.93
C PRO A 986 8.71 10.23 -9.51
N ILE A 987 9.45 9.74 -8.51
CA ILE A 987 9.09 10.00 -7.12
C ILE A 987 9.30 11.48 -6.81
N SER A 988 8.44 12.03 -5.95
CA SER A 988 8.51 13.46 -5.60
C SER A 988 9.07 13.69 -4.21
N ARG A 989 9.92 14.72 -4.08
CA ARG A 989 10.19 15.37 -2.80
C ARG A 989 9.03 16.28 -2.48
N THR A 990 8.44 16.10 -1.30
CA THR A 990 7.20 16.79 -0.92
C THR A 990 7.44 17.64 0.33
N PHE A 991 7.25 18.95 0.21
CA PHE A 991 7.23 19.86 1.35
C PHE A 991 5.79 20.18 1.72
N SER A 992 5.39 19.97 2.97
CA SER A 992 4.03 20.19 3.40
C SER A 992 3.91 21.02 4.66
N VAL A 993 2.78 21.75 4.76
CA VAL A 993 2.34 22.50 5.93
C VAL A 993 0.98 21.98 6.33
N GLY A 994 0.86 21.51 7.56
CA GLY A 994 -0.37 20.96 8.11
C GLY A 994 -0.87 21.76 9.32
N LEU A 995 -2.18 21.97 9.39
CA LEU A 995 -2.88 22.60 10.50
C LEU A 995 -4.00 21.67 10.98
N ASN A 996 -4.03 21.40 12.29
CA ASN A 996 -5.08 20.60 12.91
C ASN A 996 -5.69 21.37 14.09
N PHE A 997 -7.02 21.45 14.13
CA PHE A 997 -7.80 22.08 15.19
C PHE A 997 -8.82 21.10 15.74
N ASN A 998 -8.96 21.07 17.08
CA ASN A 998 -10.03 20.36 17.78
C ASN A 998 -10.80 21.38 18.65
N PHE A 999 -12.14 21.34 18.51
CA PHE A 999 -13.06 22.23 19.20
C PHE A 999 -13.93 21.48 20.22
#